data_fe980dc956d8b00db1d225d85d822c16
#
_entry.id   fe980dc956d8b00db1d225d85d822c16
#
_cell.length_a   1.000
_cell.length_b   1.000
_cell.length_c   1.000
_cell.angle_alpha   90.00
_cell.angle_beta   90.00
_cell.angle_gamma   90.00
#
_symmetry.space_group_name_H-M   'P 1'
#
loop_
_entity.id
_entity.type
_entity.pdbx_description
1 polymer ?
#
loop_
_entity_poly.entity_id
_entity_poly.type
_entity_poly.pdbx_seq_one_letter_code
_entity_poly.pdbx_strand_id
1 'polypeptide(L)'
;MPFRLRKRPSEQITTATKNGEKLHQYAACVNQQCPGVSTAEDIFSFLDAVDGRTNAEFLAPCSAGPRLCHIADHLSVYNDFLQLLDMELKEDKPGEFGLFPLKVHYPVGADQRSCIKGWSLLHWLLREHCCVKTLILPWLIDSKYQRLLSDALHLNSGLKKLTLHNWQAKRAFKDIISAIGTLAQLEELDMELVYLPPSALGCLGTALQRISTLKTLKLPSVDMDVCNASHLSCITQFVKALKGCPKLAVLSSDNFLLVPASGEGFAEFVMESSSLTKLSLCHSPRYHSKECALFMAVGKNNNLEELCLDGFMLYEEAERLLAEVAAQHTGLRYLEVGFYDGFREWEINGTALANLVGRNTGLRELVFSGGTVSCIPEFAEAIPKNATMQKLTLGLLDMDVPNYRVFLQALARNQSLQLVTFKESSYYYFNDIVLLVRETGTEGRLAIDADVHDPQDFEKGLKNSTSLTRVAYSNREAAGLTPPGAFRHLLHHRCLHELRIGLPRPIEMESATSLALLLSTTSSLRCATFEFLATASSSRILVEGLAGNRSLTDLSVSFWTIEAPEADLLWRMLRSSRTLKTLTLELLDFPQSPMLDRVPEGLLQNHYLLRAAIQRNPTPSLDMYHDGIHRQVLKKLNVLSTPTFQFGVQELLRRNLSTLHRAVQFVTGSRGRRYAEAFERVSKGSTLVEALKKALAEPEDKIKGRIASSSRYLDEHFLVEAGVVRAAVVCGESGRVQLDRIGFDNWLCIRQYLKVTDIVLTPVGLLADPSSSGSLQD
;
A
#
# COMPACT_ATOMS: atom_id res chain seq x y z
N MET A 1 22.33 -32.10 -14.33
CA MET A 1 21.14 -32.96 -14.49
C MET A 1 20.94 -33.70 -13.20
N PRO A 2 19.77 -33.63 -12.60
CA PRO A 2 19.21 -34.79 -11.99
C PRO A 2 18.23 -35.40 -13.00
N PHE A 3 18.54 -36.59 -13.48
CA PHE A 3 17.56 -37.49 -14.07
C PHE A 3 16.38 -37.54 -13.07
N ARG A 4 15.20 -37.03 -13.43
CA ARG A 4 13.97 -37.54 -12.86
C ARG A 4 13.83 -38.97 -13.38
N LEU A 5 14.31 -39.93 -12.60
CA LEU A 5 13.87 -41.30 -12.72
C LEU A 5 12.35 -41.26 -12.74
N ARG A 6 11.73 -41.71 -13.82
CA ARG A 6 10.29 -42.02 -13.82
C ARG A 6 10.10 -42.98 -12.66
N LYS A 7 9.40 -42.52 -11.60
CA LYS A 7 8.93 -43.42 -10.55
C LYS A 7 8.20 -44.58 -11.25
N ARG A 8 8.55 -45.81 -10.85
CA ARG A 8 7.91 -47.02 -11.40
C ARG A 8 6.37 -46.87 -11.13
N PRO A 9 5.51 -47.44 -11.99
CA PRO A 9 4.04 -47.32 -11.80
C PRO A 9 3.56 -47.74 -10.42
N SER A 10 4.23 -48.72 -9.76
CA SER A 10 3.93 -49.14 -8.37
C SER A 10 4.28 -48.08 -7.32
N GLU A 11 5.27 -47.21 -7.53
CA GLU A 11 5.60 -46.10 -6.60
C GLU A 11 4.63 -44.93 -6.76
N GLN A 12 4.06 -44.72 -7.94
CA GLN A 12 3.03 -43.71 -8.18
C GLN A 12 1.70 -44.10 -7.52
N ILE A 13 1.31 -45.36 -7.58
CA ILE A 13 0.08 -45.88 -6.94
C ILE A 13 0.19 -45.80 -5.41
N THR A 14 1.33 -46.14 -4.81
CA THR A 14 1.54 -46.08 -3.36
C THR A 14 1.66 -44.64 -2.83
N THR A 15 2.14 -43.68 -3.61
CA THR A 15 2.15 -42.26 -3.21
C THR A 15 0.74 -41.64 -3.33
N ALA A 16 -0.02 -41.95 -4.35
CA ALA A 16 -1.40 -41.47 -4.51
C ALA A 16 -2.32 -41.93 -3.37
N THR A 17 -2.22 -43.21 -2.96
CA THR A 17 -3.01 -43.74 -1.83
C THR A 17 -2.61 -43.08 -0.49
N LYS A 18 -1.33 -42.85 -0.24
CA LYS A 18 -0.87 -42.15 0.98
C LYS A 18 -1.29 -40.68 1.02
N ASN A 19 -1.34 -40.00 -0.11
CA ASN A 19 -1.84 -38.63 -0.16
C ASN A 19 -3.35 -38.59 0.09
N GLY A 20 -4.12 -39.49 -0.46
CA GLY A 20 -5.55 -39.61 -0.18
C GLY A 20 -5.85 -39.81 1.32
N GLU A 21 -5.15 -40.70 2.02
CA GLU A 21 -5.31 -40.88 3.46
C GLU A 21 -5.01 -39.61 4.27
N LYS A 22 -3.95 -38.87 3.94
CA LYS A 22 -3.61 -37.61 4.58
C LYS A 22 -4.65 -36.52 4.34
N LEU A 23 -5.19 -36.43 3.12
CA LEU A 23 -6.27 -35.49 2.79
C LEU A 23 -7.55 -35.81 3.58
N HIS A 24 -7.92 -37.09 3.73
CA HIS A 24 -9.05 -37.51 4.58
C HIS A 24 -8.83 -37.14 6.03
N GLN A 25 -7.64 -37.39 6.59
CA GLN A 25 -7.32 -37.01 7.96
C GLN A 25 -7.39 -35.49 8.17
N TYR A 26 -6.90 -34.72 7.20
CA TYR A 26 -6.98 -33.26 7.24
C TYR A 26 -8.42 -32.75 7.14
N ALA A 27 -9.23 -33.30 6.24
CA ALA A 27 -10.65 -32.97 6.12
C ALA A 27 -11.44 -33.28 7.39
N ALA A 28 -11.15 -34.40 8.04
CA ALA A 28 -11.73 -34.75 9.36
C ALA A 28 -11.35 -33.74 10.46
N CYS A 29 -10.09 -33.30 10.49
CA CYS A 29 -9.62 -32.29 11.44
C CYS A 29 -10.35 -30.96 11.25
N VAL A 30 -10.49 -30.47 10.01
CA VAL A 30 -11.22 -29.22 9.69
C VAL A 30 -12.70 -29.35 10.07
N ASN A 31 -13.33 -30.48 9.76
CA ASN A 31 -14.73 -30.73 10.13
C ASN A 31 -14.93 -30.74 11.66
N GLN A 32 -13.99 -31.28 12.42
CA GLN A 32 -14.03 -31.27 13.88
C GLN A 32 -13.96 -29.85 14.45
N GLN A 33 -13.20 -28.95 13.82
CA GLN A 33 -13.09 -27.54 14.24
C GLN A 33 -14.33 -26.71 13.88
N CYS A 34 -15.05 -27.09 12.82
CA CYS A 34 -16.24 -26.38 12.31
C CYS A 34 -17.45 -27.31 12.20
N PRO A 35 -17.97 -27.91 13.30
CA PRO A 35 -19.04 -28.87 13.24
C PRO A 35 -20.32 -28.26 12.69
N GLY A 36 -21.02 -29.02 11.81
CA GLY A 36 -22.31 -28.64 11.26
C GLY A 36 -22.26 -27.64 10.10
N VAL A 37 -21.08 -27.23 9.64
CA VAL A 37 -20.93 -26.34 8.47
C VAL A 37 -20.84 -27.14 7.17
N SER A 38 -20.14 -28.28 7.16
CA SER A 38 -19.95 -29.17 6.02
C SER A 38 -19.62 -30.58 6.53
N THR A 39 -19.56 -31.56 5.66
CA THR A 39 -19.08 -32.90 5.99
C THR A 39 -17.57 -33.02 5.71
N ALA A 40 -16.92 -33.99 6.36
CA ALA A 40 -15.51 -34.28 6.05
C ALA A 40 -15.32 -34.70 4.59
N GLU A 41 -16.31 -35.36 4.00
CA GLU A 41 -16.31 -35.78 2.59
C GLU A 41 -16.39 -34.59 1.62
N ASP A 42 -17.22 -33.58 1.93
CA ASP A 42 -17.30 -32.35 1.11
C ASP A 42 -15.96 -31.61 1.12
N ILE A 43 -15.30 -31.54 2.28
CA ILE A 43 -13.98 -30.91 2.42
C ILE A 43 -12.93 -31.74 1.69
N PHE A 44 -12.95 -33.06 1.81
CA PHE A 44 -12.03 -33.94 1.10
C PHE A 44 -12.19 -33.80 -0.42
N SER A 45 -13.41 -33.88 -0.94
CA SER A 45 -13.68 -33.73 -2.37
C SER A 45 -13.20 -32.38 -2.92
N PHE A 46 -13.31 -31.32 -2.14
CA PHE A 46 -12.79 -30.01 -2.49
C PHE A 46 -11.25 -30.01 -2.55
N LEU A 47 -10.56 -30.56 -1.54
CA LEU A 47 -9.10 -30.60 -1.48
C LEU A 47 -8.51 -31.47 -2.60
N ASP A 48 -9.14 -32.59 -2.90
CA ASP A 48 -8.76 -33.48 -4.01
C ASP A 48 -8.90 -32.78 -5.37
N ALA A 49 -9.95 -31.99 -5.55
CA ALA A 49 -10.13 -31.19 -6.77
C ALA A 49 -9.04 -30.08 -6.90
N VAL A 50 -8.58 -29.47 -5.79
CA VAL A 50 -7.47 -28.50 -5.81
C VAL A 50 -6.16 -29.20 -6.14
N ASP A 51 -5.89 -30.35 -5.56
CA ASP A 51 -4.70 -31.17 -5.83
C ASP A 51 -4.65 -31.58 -7.33
N GLY A 52 -5.76 -32.03 -7.87
CA GLY A 52 -5.88 -32.35 -9.30
C GLY A 52 -5.61 -31.16 -10.24
N ARG A 53 -6.04 -29.95 -9.86
CA ARG A 53 -5.81 -28.73 -10.65
C ARG A 53 -4.37 -28.23 -10.59
N THR A 54 -3.65 -28.47 -9.49
CA THR A 54 -2.30 -27.98 -9.29
C THR A 54 -1.25 -28.95 -9.80
N ASN A 55 -1.59 -30.22 -10.05
CA ASN A 55 -0.63 -31.30 -10.30
C ASN A 55 0.55 -31.30 -9.30
N ALA A 56 0.37 -30.64 -8.17
CA ALA A 56 1.32 -30.55 -7.08
C ALA A 56 0.80 -31.41 -5.94
N GLU A 57 1.69 -32.03 -5.20
CA GLU A 57 1.32 -32.67 -3.95
C GLU A 57 0.77 -31.57 -3.02
N PHE A 58 -0.55 -31.46 -2.89
CA PHE A 58 -1.21 -30.43 -2.05
C PHE A 58 -0.62 -30.41 -0.63
N LEU A 59 -0.26 -31.56 -0.09
CA LEU A 59 0.41 -31.71 1.20
C LEU A 59 1.93 -31.69 1.13
N ALA A 60 2.52 -31.25 0.01
CA ALA A 60 3.95 -31.09 -0.05
C ALA A 60 4.41 -30.03 0.97
N PRO A 61 5.44 -30.32 1.78
CA PRO A 61 5.93 -29.37 2.75
C PRO A 61 6.43 -28.10 2.06
N CYS A 62 6.36 -26.99 2.76
CA CYS A 62 6.90 -25.73 2.28
C CYS A 62 8.36 -25.91 1.85
N SER A 63 8.64 -25.64 0.58
CA SER A 63 10.00 -25.68 0.02
C SER A 63 10.75 -24.35 0.21
N ALA A 64 10.37 -23.56 1.21
CA ALA A 64 11.02 -22.30 1.53
C ALA A 64 12.50 -22.52 1.86
N GLY A 65 13.34 -22.19 0.90
CA GLY A 65 14.78 -22.27 0.91
C GLY A 65 15.31 -21.32 -0.17
N PRO A 66 16.46 -21.59 -0.81
CA PRO A 66 16.96 -20.74 -1.90
C PRO A 66 16.06 -20.80 -3.16
N ARG A 67 15.04 -21.64 -3.16
CA ARG A 67 14.07 -21.77 -4.27
C ARG A 67 12.71 -21.22 -3.86
N LEU A 68 12.01 -20.63 -4.83
CA LEU A 68 10.64 -20.18 -4.66
C LEU A 68 9.74 -21.37 -4.27
N CYS A 69 8.86 -21.16 -3.28
CA CYS A 69 7.93 -22.21 -2.86
C CYS A 69 6.97 -22.57 -4.01
N HIS A 70 6.58 -23.83 -4.11
CA HIS A 70 5.70 -24.34 -5.18
C HIS A 70 4.32 -23.64 -5.22
N ILE A 71 3.84 -23.08 -4.11
CA ILE A 71 2.58 -22.29 -4.11
C ILE A 71 2.62 -21.10 -5.08
N ALA A 72 3.81 -20.59 -5.40
CA ALA A 72 3.98 -19.49 -6.36
C ALA A 72 3.46 -19.81 -7.77
N ASP A 73 3.50 -21.07 -8.15
CA ASP A 73 3.09 -21.50 -9.47
C ASP A 73 1.57 -21.71 -9.59
N HIS A 74 0.87 -21.72 -8.47
CA HIS A 74 -0.56 -22.05 -8.39
C HIS A 74 -1.41 -20.98 -7.70
N LEU A 75 -0.89 -19.74 -7.62
CA LEU A 75 -1.59 -18.63 -6.96
C LEU A 75 -3.01 -18.40 -7.49
N SER A 76 -3.21 -18.52 -8.80
CA SER A 76 -4.54 -18.38 -9.42
C SER A 76 -5.53 -19.40 -8.89
N VAL A 77 -5.11 -20.68 -8.77
CA VAL A 77 -5.97 -21.74 -8.24
C VAL A 77 -6.36 -21.49 -6.79
N TYR A 78 -5.38 -21.11 -5.95
CA TYR A 78 -5.67 -20.82 -4.54
C TYR A 78 -6.58 -19.60 -4.39
N ASN A 79 -6.36 -18.57 -5.19
CA ASN A 79 -7.16 -17.36 -5.14
C ASN A 79 -8.60 -17.55 -5.64
N ASP A 80 -8.87 -18.54 -6.50
CA ASP A 80 -10.25 -18.93 -6.87
C ASP A 80 -11.12 -19.28 -5.65
N PHE A 81 -10.49 -19.75 -4.58
CA PHE A 81 -11.19 -20.14 -3.34
C PHE A 81 -11.03 -19.10 -2.23
N LEU A 82 -9.89 -18.42 -2.14
CA LEU A 82 -9.68 -17.39 -1.12
C LEU A 82 -10.57 -16.16 -1.34
N GLN A 83 -10.98 -15.87 -2.57
CA GLN A 83 -11.97 -14.83 -2.86
C GLN A 83 -13.33 -15.08 -2.18
N LEU A 84 -13.67 -16.33 -1.83
CA LEU A 84 -14.87 -16.65 -1.04
C LEU A 84 -14.82 -16.09 0.38
N LEU A 85 -13.63 -15.69 0.83
CA LEU A 85 -13.35 -15.03 2.11
C LEU A 85 -12.99 -13.55 1.93
N ASP A 86 -13.19 -12.97 0.75
CA ASP A 86 -12.69 -11.64 0.39
C ASP A 86 -11.18 -11.49 0.60
N MET A 87 -10.43 -12.56 0.34
CA MET A 87 -8.97 -12.61 0.52
C MET A 87 -8.24 -13.01 -0.75
N GLU A 88 -6.96 -12.62 -0.82
CA GLU A 88 -6.03 -13.04 -1.86
C GLU A 88 -4.67 -13.46 -1.27
N LEU A 89 -4.06 -14.48 -1.86
CA LEU A 89 -2.68 -14.86 -1.66
C LEU A 89 -1.80 -14.21 -2.73
N LYS A 90 -0.79 -13.45 -2.33
CA LYS A 90 0.18 -12.86 -3.25
C LYS A 90 1.59 -12.79 -2.67
N GLU A 91 2.57 -12.66 -3.53
CA GLU A 91 3.95 -12.43 -3.14
C GLU A 91 4.10 -10.97 -2.65
N ASP A 92 4.41 -10.78 -1.37
CA ASP A 92 4.58 -9.46 -0.73
C ASP A 92 6.02 -8.94 -0.91
N LYS A 93 6.97 -9.84 -0.69
CA LYS A 93 8.40 -9.63 -0.95
C LYS A 93 8.92 -10.83 -1.73
N PRO A 94 10.07 -10.70 -2.38
CA PRO A 94 10.66 -11.82 -3.13
C PRO A 94 10.72 -13.10 -2.30
N GLY A 95 9.94 -14.12 -2.68
CA GLY A 95 9.86 -15.41 -1.99
C GLY A 95 9.06 -15.46 -0.70
N GLU A 96 8.54 -14.33 -0.21
CA GLU A 96 7.64 -14.24 0.95
C GLU A 96 6.20 -13.95 0.48
N PHE A 97 5.26 -14.77 0.92
CA PHE A 97 3.84 -14.63 0.57
C PHE A 97 3.05 -14.00 1.69
N GLY A 98 1.94 -13.38 1.33
CA GLY A 98 0.98 -12.84 2.27
C GLY A 98 -0.46 -13.09 1.84
N LEU A 99 -1.33 -13.18 2.84
CA LEU A 99 -2.77 -13.26 2.72
C LEU A 99 -3.34 -11.88 3.03
N PHE A 100 -4.00 -11.27 2.05
CA PHE A 100 -4.48 -9.90 2.11
C PHE A 100 -5.98 -9.82 1.84
N PRO A 101 -6.69 -8.85 2.40
CA PRO A 101 -8.08 -8.59 2.02
C PRO A 101 -8.15 -8.11 0.56
N LEU A 102 -9.16 -8.55 -0.14
CA LEU A 102 -9.55 -7.92 -1.40
C LEU A 102 -10.07 -6.52 -1.09
N LYS A 103 -9.66 -5.53 -1.87
CA LYS A 103 -10.08 -4.12 -1.68
C LYS A 103 -11.56 -3.87 -1.97
N VAL A 104 -12.25 -4.87 -2.41
CA VAL A 104 -13.63 -4.79 -2.85
C VAL A 104 -14.50 -5.48 -1.83
N HIS A 105 -15.34 -4.70 -1.18
CA HIS A 105 -16.34 -5.22 -0.27
C HIS A 105 -17.48 -5.87 -1.06
N TYR A 106 -17.51 -7.18 -1.10
CA TYR A 106 -18.69 -7.91 -1.49
C TYR A 106 -19.47 -8.29 -0.23
N PRO A 107 -20.69 -7.83 -0.08
CA PRO A 107 -21.65 -8.56 0.70
C PRO A 107 -22.23 -9.65 -0.23
N VAL A 108 -21.40 -10.43 -0.86
CA VAL A 108 -21.93 -11.66 -1.44
C VAL A 108 -22.18 -12.55 -0.25
N GLY A 109 -23.45 -12.83 0.02
CA GLY A 109 -23.84 -13.90 0.90
C GLY A 109 -23.33 -15.22 0.33
N ALA A 110 -22.00 -15.38 0.37
CA ALA A 110 -21.39 -16.65 0.02
C ALA A 110 -22.03 -17.68 0.94
N ASP A 111 -22.65 -18.68 0.35
CA ASP A 111 -23.23 -19.80 1.05
C ASP A 111 -22.18 -20.33 2.05
N GLN A 112 -22.60 -20.60 3.28
CA GLN A 112 -21.72 -21.12 4.33
C GLN A 112 -20.90 -22.35 3.86
N ARG A 113 -21.49 -23.18 2.98
CA ARG A 113 -20.79 -24.32 2.37
C ARG A 113 -19.67 -23.91 1.42
N SER A 114 -19.76 -22.74 0.81
CA SER A 114 -18.70 -22.20 -0.04
C SER A 114 -17.58 -21.58 0.80
N CYS A 115 -17.90 -20.87 1.87
CA CYS A 115 -16.92 -20.27 2.76
C CYS A 115 -15.99 -21.31 3.40
N ILE A 116 -16.48 -22.51 3.75
CA ILE A 116 -15.64 -23.56 4.38
C ILE A 116 -14.46 -23.96 3.48
N LYS A 117 -14.63 -23.91 2.16
CA LYS A 117 -13.55 -24.20 1.19
C LYS A 117 -12.42 -23.21 1.31
N GLY A 118 -12.75 -21.92 1.34
CA GLY A 118 -11.77 -20.85 1.55
C GLY A 118 -11.09 -20.96 2.92
N TRP A 119 -11.85 -21.23 3.99
CA TRP A 119 -11.31 -21.40 5.34
C TRP A 119 -10.40 -22.63 5.46
N SER A 120 -10.74 -23.76 4.83
CA SER A 120 -9.89 -24.95 4.79
C SER A 120 -8.57 -24.66 4.10
N LEU A 121 -8.61 -23.95 2.99
CA LEU A 121 -7.40 -23.55 2.26
C LEU A 121 -6.54 -22.56 3.06
N LEU A 122 -7.16 -21.56 3.69
CA LEU A 122 -6.46 -20.59 4.53
C LEU A 122 -5.78 -21.28 5.73
N HIS A 123 -6.48 -22.17 6.39
CA HIS A 123 -5.94 -22.96 7.50
C HIS A 123 -4.73 -23.78 7.04
N TRP A 124 -4.84 -24.47 5.89
CA TRP A 124 -3.73 -25.26 5.34
C TRP A 124 -2.52 -24.38 5.00
N LEU A 125 -2.73 -23.23 4.31
CA LEU A 125 -1.67 -22.30 3.96
C LEU A 125 -0.91 -21.80 5.20
N LEU A 126 -1.63 -21.44 6.24
CA LEU A 126 -1.03 -20.96 7.49
C LEU A 126 -0.28 -22.06 8.23
N ARG A 127 -0.81 -23.28 8.23
CA ARG A 127 -0.25 -24.41 8.95
C ARG A 127 1.01 -24.98 8.29
N GLU A 128 0.97 -25.19 6.96
CA GLU A 128 2.00 -25.96 6.25
C GLU A 128 3.04 -25.06 5.54
N HIS A 129 2.74 -23.77 5.31
CA HIS A 129 3.60 -22.89 4.53
C HIS A 129 4.23 -21.78 5.36
N CYS A 130 5.44 -22.04 5.87
CA CYS A 130 6.25 -21.05 6.57
C CYS A 130 6.73 -19.89 5.68
N CYS A 131 6.54 -19.95 4.36
CA CYS A 131 6.75 -18.85 3.42
C CYS A 131 5.62 -17.82 3.43
N VAL A 132 4.47 -18.12 4.02
CA VAL A 132 3.41 -17.14 4.28
C VAL A 132 3.80 -16.32 5.51
N LYS A 133 4.26 -15.08 5.26
CA LYS A 133 4.84 -14.19 6.27
C LYS A 133 3.87 -13.11 6.77
N THR A 134 2.84 -12.81 6.00
CA THR A 134 1.88 -11.74 6.28
C THR A 134 0.46 -12.29 6.27
N LEU A 135 -0.32 -11.95 7.27
CA LEU A 135 -1.75 -12.21 7.33
C LEU A 135 -2.47 -10.91 7.71
N ILE A 136 -3.31 -10.42 6.82
CA ILE A 136 -4.21 -9.29 7.08
C ILE A 136 -5.63 -9.82 6.98
N LEU A 137 -6.33 -9.88 8.09
CA LEU A 137 -7.71 -10.38 8.13
C LEU A 137 -8.69 -9.21 8.00
N PRO A 138 -9.56 -9.23 6.98
CA PRO A 138 -10.65 -8.27 6.87
C PRO A 138 -11.78 -8.69 7.82
N TRP A 139 -12.55 -7.73 8.32
CA TRP A 139 -13.87 -7.86 8.91
C TRP A 139 -14.15 -9.05 9.86
N LEU A 140 -15.35 -9.05 10.42
CA LEU A 140 -15.89 -10.04 11.34
C LEU A 140 -15.77 -11.48 10.79
N ILE A 141 -14.87 -12.24 11.36
CA ILE A 141 -14.86 -13.71 11.16
C ILE A 141 -16.04 -14.29 11.93
N ASP A 142 -16.90 -15.02 11.26
CA ASP A 142 -17.98 -15.76 11.91
C ASP A 142 -17.38 -16.64 13.02
N SER A 143 -18.02 -16.62 14.20
CA SER A 143 -17.58 -17.36 15.38
C SER A 143 -17.32 -18.85 15.11
N LYS A 144 -17.96 -19.41 14.09
CA LYS A 144 -17.78 -20.80 13.63
C LYS A 144 -16.36 -21.10 13.14
N TYR A 145 -15.68 -20.10 12.51
CA TYR A 145 -14.35 -20.28 11.92
C TYR A 145 -13.22 -19.79 12.84
N GLN A 146 -13.54 -19.12 13.93
CA GLN A 146 -12.54 -18.58 14.87
C GLN A 146 -11.65 -19.67 15.48
N ARG A 147 -12.22 -20.87 15.75
CA ARG A 147 -11.45 -22.01 16.26
C ARG A 147 -10.46 -22.53 15.23
N LEU A 148 -10.89 -22.63 13.96
CA LEU A 148 -10.03 -23.06 12.86
C LEU A 148 -8.87 -22.08 12.65
N LEU A 149 -9.13 -20.78 12.74
CA LEU A 149 -8.08 -19.76 12.67
C LEU A 149 -7.13 -19.86 13.86
N SER A 150 -7.65 -20.02 15.08
CA SER A 150 -6.83 -20.16 16.28
C SER A 150 -5.91 -21.38 16.17
N ASP A 151 -6.41 -22.51 15.69
CA ASP A 151 -5.62 -23.72 15.46
C ASP A 151 -4.51 -23.48 14.41
N ALA A 152 -4.84 -22.84 13.30
CA ALA A 152 -3.87 -22.49 12.27
C ALA A 152 -2.76 -21.57 12.78
N LEU A 153 -3.10 -20.58 13.61
CA LEU A 153 -2.12 -19.68 14.24
C LEU A 153 -1.23 -20.40 15.24
N HIS A 154 -1.78 -21.30 16.05
CA HIS A 154 -1.00 -22.10 17.00
C HIS A 154 0.07 -22.96 16.32
N LEU A 155 -0.23 -23.49 15.15
CA LEU A 155 0.66 -24.35 14.38
C LEU A 155 1.58 -23.59 13.42
N ASN A 156 1.36 -22.29 13.25
CA ASN A 156 2.13 -21.46 12.30
C ASN A 156 3.54 -21.18 12.82
N SER A 157 4.54 -21.45 11.97
CA SER A 157 5.96 -21.21 12.29
C SER A 157 6.59 -20.08 11.47
N GLY A 158 5.84 -19.47 10.56
CA GLY A 158 6.40 -18.56 9.57
C GLY A 158 5.97 -17.10 9.69
N LEU A 159 4.82 -16.83 10.32
CA LEU A 159 4.17 -15.52 10.29
C LEU A 159 5.00 -14.46 10.99
N LYS A 160 5.28 -13.37 10.27
CA LYS A 160 6.01 -12.20 10.77
C LYS A 160 5.10 -11.00 11.01
N LYS A 161 4.01 -10.89 10.24
CA LYS A 161 3.06 -9.78 10.33
C LYS A 161 1.64 -10.30 10.42
N LEU A 162 0.92 -9.85 11.44
CA LEU A 162 -0.50 -10.11 11.65
C LEU A 162 -1.25 -8.79 11.81
N THR A 163 -2.27 -8.57 10.99
CA THR A 163 -3.18 -7.43 11.10
C THR A 163 -4.61 -7.91 11.23
N LEU A 164 -5.32 -7.40 12.23
CA LEU A 164 -6.70 -7.70 12.51
C LEU A 164 -7.54 -6.43 12.36
N HIS A 165 -8.48 -6.39 11.40
CA HIS A 165 -9.32 -5.22 11.17
C HIS A 165 -10.76 -5.45 11.64
N ASN A 166 -11.37 -4.42 12.25
CA ASN A 166 -12.80 -4.35 12.59
C ASN A 166 -13.37 -5.55 13.37
N TRP A 167 -12.57 -6.09 14.29
CA TRP A 167 -13.00 -7.16 15.14
C TRP A 167 -13.71 -6.64 16.40
N GLN A 168 -14.95 -7.07 16.57
CA GLN A 168 -15.63 -6.92 17.86
C GLN A 168 -15.34 -8.15 18.70
N ALA A 169 -14.70 -7.94 19.84
CA ALA A 169 -14.27 -9.01 20.74
C ALA A 169 -15.47 -9.74 21.36
N LYS A 170 -15.87 -10.85 20.75
CA LYS A 170 -16.76 -11.86 21.35
C LYS A 170 -15.95 -12.90 22.13
N ARG A 171 -16.62 -13.81 22.85
CA ARG A 171 -15.98 -14.79 23.76
C ARG A 171 -14.80 -15.57 23.15
N ALA A 172 -14.83 -15.90 21.87
CA ALA A 172 -13.77 -16.68 21.20
C ALA A 172 -12.49 -15.87 20.91
N PHE A 173 -12.47 -14.56 21.17
CA PHE A 173 -11.29 -13.74 20.92
C PHE A 173 -10.10 -14.09 21.85
N LYS A 174 -10.37 -14.62 23.04
CA LYS A 174 -9.32 -15.07 23.96
C LYS A 174 -8.47 -16.19 23.36
N ASP A 175 -9.07 -17.10 22.61
CA ASP A 175 -8.36 -18.21 21.97
C ASP A 175 -7.40 -17.69 20.91
N ILE A 176 -7.82 -16.67 20.13
CA ILE A 176 -6.97 -16.03 19.13
C ILE A 176 -5.83 -15.26 19.79
N ILE A 177 -6.07 -14.50 20.86
CA ILE A 177 -5.00 -13.84 21.62
C ILE A 177 -4.00 -14.88 22.14
N SER A 178 -4.49 -16.00 22.65
CA SER A 178 -3.62 -17.09 23.12
C SER A 178 -2.76 -17.64 21.97
N ALA A 179 -3.36 -17.84 20.81
CA ALA A 179 -2.66 -18.31 19.62
C ALA A 179 -1.61 -17.30 19.11
N ILE A 180 -1.91 -16.00 19.16
CA ILE A 180 -0.94 -14.94 18.85
C ILE A 180 0.32 -15.10 19.72
N GLY A 181 0.17 -15.41 21.00
CA GLY A 181 1.30 -15.62 21.92
C GLY A 181 2.20 -16.81 21.57
N THR A 182 1.82 -17.68 20.63
CA THR A 182 2.66 -18.79 20.14
C THR A 182 3.45 -18.48 18.87
N LEU A 183 3.21 -17.32 18.25
CA LEU A 183 3.86 -16.91 16.99
C LEU A 183 5.31 -16.44 17.25
N ALA A 184 6.25 -17.35 17.33
CA ALA A 184 7.65 -17.08 17.71
C ALA A 184 8.40 -16.16 16.72
N GLN A 185 7.92 -16.01 15.48
CA GLN A 185 8.54 -15.18 14.44
C GLN A 185 7.83 -13.83 14.23
N LEU A 186 6.79 -13.53 15.03
CA LEU A 186 5.97 -12.34 14.83
C LEU A 186 6.79 -11.08 15.14
N GLU A 187 6.90 -10.22 14.13
CA GLU A 187 7.61 -8.94 14.20
C GLU A 187 6.64 -7.74 14.25
N GLU A 188 5.44 -7.89 13.66
CA GLU A 188 4.44 -6.84 13.59
C GLU A 188 3.06 -7.37 13.95
N LEU A 189 2.42 -6.76 14.93
CA LEU A 189 1.03 -6.99 15.33
C LEU A 189 0.25 -5.68 15.23
N ASP A 190 -0.73 -5.66 14.33
CA ASP A 190 -1.60 -4.51 14.10
C ASP A 190 -3.05 -4.86 14.46
N MET A 191 -3.56 -4.19 15.48
CA MET A 191 -4.92 -4.35 16.01
C MET A 191 -5.64 -2.99 16.11
N GLU A 192 -5.14 -1.95 15.45
CA GLU A 192 -5.61 -0.55 15.58
C GLU A 192 -7.12 -0.41 15.38
N LEU A 193 -7.71 -1.17 14.46
CA LEU A 193 -9.15 -1.14 14.16
C LEU A 193 -9.96 -2.22 14.91
N VAL A 194 -9.46 -2.73 16.02
CA VAL A 194 -10.14 -3.73 16.86
C VAL A 194 -10.73 -3.04 18.08
N TYR A 195 -11.93 -3.45 18.49
CA TYR A 195 -12.51 -3.03 19.77
C TYR A 195 -12.33 -4.12 20.81
N LEU A 196 -11.49 -3.88 21.81
CA LEU A 196 -11.25 -4.81 22.89
C LEU A 196 -11.95 -4.39 24.19
N PRO A 197 -12.59 -5.34 24.90
CA PRO A 197 -12.95 -5.07 26.28
C PRO A 197 -11.68 -4.99 27.14
N PRO A 198 -11.63 -4.09 28.14
CA PRO A 198 -10.46 -3.94 29.01
C PRO A 198 -9.96 -5.26 29.63
N SER A 199 -10.88 -6.20 29.92
CA SER A 199 -10.55 -7.53 30.46
C SER A 199 -9.70 -8.39 29.50
N ALA A 200 -9.70 -8.11 28.19
CA ALA A 200 -8.89 -8.84 27.22
C ALA A 200 -7.44 -8.33 27.17
N LEU A 201 -7.18 -7.11 27.65
CA LEU A 201 -5.83 -6.54 27.70
C LEU A 201 -4.86 -7.35 28.54
N GLY A 202 -5.32 -7.93 29.65
CA GLY A 202 -4.49 -8.82 30.49
C GLY A 202 -4.03 -10.08 29.73
N CYS A 203 -4.93 -10.66 28.93
CA CYS A 203 -4.59 -11.80 28.08
C CYS A 203 -3.61 -11.39 26.98
N LEU A 204 -3.83 -10.23 26.36
CA LEU A 204 -2.94 -9.68 25.35
C LEU A 204 -1.54 -9.40 25.92
N GLY A 205 -1.44 -8.78 27.09
CA GLY A 205 -0.17 -8.56 27.80
C GLY A 205 0.59 -9.87 28.03
N THR A 206 -0.11 -10.93 28.47
CA THR A 206 0.49 -12.25 28.65
C THR A 206 0.98 -12.86 27.34
N ALA A 207 0.23 -12.68 26.25
CA ALA A 207 0.63 -13.14 24.91
C ALA A 207 1.88 -12.41 24.42
N LEU A 208 1.92 -11.06 24.56
CA LEU A 208 3.03 -10.22 24.11
C LEU A 208 4.35 -10.59 24.82
N GLN A 209 4.33 -10.91 26.11
CA GLN A 209 5.53 -11.32 26.84
C GLN A 209 6.19 -12.60 26.30
N ARG A 210 5.46 -13.42 25.55
CA ARG A 210 5.98 -14.63 24.90
C ARG A 210 6.63 -14.36 23.55
N ILE A 211 6.40 -13.17 22.96
CA ILE A 211 6.86 -12.82 21.62
C ILE A 211 8.11 -11.93 21.71
N SER A 212 9.28 -12.54 21.76
CA SER A 212 10.56 -11.81 21.87
C SER A 212 11.02 -11.11 20.58
N THR A 213 10.33 -11.33 19.46
CA THR A 213 10.67 -10.81 18.12
C THR A 213 9.89 -9.57 17.75
N LEU A 214 8.89 -9.17 18.54
CA LEU A 214 7.96 -8.09 18.23
C LEU A 214 8.67 -6.74 18.15
N LYS A 215 8.55 -6.09 17.00
CA LYS A 215 9.13 -4.78 16.70
C LYS A 215 8.08 -3.68 16.57
N THR A 216 6.91 -4.04 16.07
CA THR A 216 5.80 -3.10 15.84
C THR A 216 4.54 -3.60 16.50
N LEU A 217 3.95 -2.76 17.32
CA LEU A 217 2.69 -3.01 17.98
C LEU A 217 1.75 -1.83 17.77
N LYS A 218 0.61 -2.10 17.11
CA LYS A 218 -0.48 -1.16 17.05
C LYS A 218 -1.65 -1.72 17.86
N LEU A 219 -2.02 -0.97 18.87
CA LEU A 219 -3.01 -1.39 19.85
C LEU A 219 -4.42 -1.06 19.40
N PRO A 220 -5.40 -1.87 19.86
CA PRO A 220 -6.80 -1.62 19.58
C PRO A 220 -7.33 -0.41 20.35
N SER A 221 -8.44 0.12 19.87
CA SER A 221 -9.26 1.04 20.67
C SER A 221 -9.91 0.29 21.83
N VAL A 222 -9.86 0.89 23.01
CA VAL A 222 -10.43 0.33 24.22
C VAL A 222 -11.62 1.18 24.66
N ASP A 223 -12.78 0.55 24.81
CA ASP A 223 -13.99 1.22 25.32
C ASP A 223 -13.81 1.55 26.80
N MET A 224 -13.53 2.82 27.08
CA MET A 224 -13.32 3.33 28.41
C MET A 224 -14.61 3.85 29.09
N ASP A 225 -15.72 3.95 28.36
CA ASP A 225 -16.98 4.52 28.90
C ASP A 225 -17.55 3.67 30.06
N VAL A 226 -17.16 2.40 30.14
CA VAL A 226 -17.63 1.44 31.15
C VAL A 226 -16.49 1.01 32.08
N CYS A 227 -15.40 1.79 32.18
CA CYS A 227 -14.24 1.41 32.97
C CYS A 227 -14.52 1.45 34.49
N ASN A 228 -14.31 0.34 35.15
CA ASN A 228 -14.30 0.19 36.60
C ASN A 228 -12.88 -0.10 37.12
N ALA A 229 -12.74 -0.21 38.44
CA ALA A 229 -11.45 -0.44 39.08
C ALA A 229 -10.74 -1.73 38.58
N SER A 230 -11.49 -2.77 38.21
CA SER A 230 -10.91 -4.01 37.67
C SER A 230 -10.35 -3.79 36.25
N HIS A 231 -10.98 -2.96 35.43
CA HIS A 231 -10.52 -2.60 34.11
C HIS A 231 -9.21 -1.78 34.18
N LEU A 232 -9.13 -0.82 35.09
CA LEU A 232 -7.90 -0.05 35.33
C LEU A 232 -6.74 -0.94 35.76
N SER A 233 -7.02 -1.98 36.59
CA SER A 233 -6.01 -3.00 36.94
C SER A 233 -5.50 -3.75 35.71
N CYS A 234 -6.38 -4.13 34.76
CA CYS A 234 -5.99 -4.80 33.53
C CYS A 234 -5.09 -3.91 32.65
N ILE A 235 -5.41 -2.61 32.55
CA ILE A 235 -4.57 -1.65 31.81
C ILE A 235 -3.19 -1.51 32.45
N THR A 236 -3.14 -1.38 33.78
CA THR A 236 -1.88 -1.30 34.52
C THR A 236 -1.03 -2.55 34.34
N GLN A 237 -1.65 -3.75 34.36
CA GLN A 237 -0.96 -5.01 34.09
C GLN A 237 -0.44 -5.06 32.64
N PHE A 238 -1.22 -4.58 31.69
CA PHE A 238 -0.83 -4.51 30.30
C PHE A 238 0.39 -3.58 30.09
N VAL A 239 0.38 -2.39 30.70
CA VAL A 239 1.54 -1.46 30.65
C VAL A 239 2.79 -2.12 31.23
N LYS A 240 2.67 -2.87 32.33
CA LYS A 240 3.81 -3.65 32.87
C LYS A 240 4.28 -4.73 31.89
N ALA A 241 3.37 -5.34 31.13
CA ALA A 241 3.73 -6.35 30.14
C ALA A 241 4.53 -5.75 28.96
N LEU A 242 4.30 -4.48 28.57
CA LEU A 242 5.07 -3.80 27.53
C LEU A 242 6.57 -3.74 27.88
N LYS A 243 6.95 -3.62 29.14
CA LYS A 243 8.36 -3.69 29.59
C LYS A 243 9.03 -5.03 29.23
N GLY A 244 8.23 -6.09 29.02
CA GLY A 244 8.70 -7.40 28.58
C GLY A 244 8.96 -7.54 27.09
N CYS A 245 8.81 -6.48 26.28
CA CYS A 245 8.99 -6.48 24.83
C CYS A 245 10.30 -5.75 24.43
N PRO A 246 11.47 -6.39 24.54
CA PRO A 246 12.78 -5.70 24.48
C PRO A 246 13.14 -5.19 23.08
N LYS A 247 12.45 -5.61 22.02
CA LYS A 247 12.70 -5.21 20.63
C LYS A 247 11.62 -4.29 20.08
N LEU A 248 10.67 -3.85 20.92
CA LEU A 248 9.57 -2.99 20.48
C LEU A 248 10.10 -1.63 20.06
N ALA A 249 10.09 -1.39 18.74
CA ALA A 249 10.59 -0.15 18.14
C ALA A 249 9.46 0.83 17.78
N VAL A 250 8.27 0.31 17.45
CA VAL A 250 7.12 1.12 17.04
C VAL A 250 5.92 0.76 17.91
N LEU A 251 5.36 1.74 18.59
CA LEU A 251 4.12 1.62 19.35
C LEU A 251 3.09 2.64 18.86
N SER A 252 1.92 2.16 18.48
CA SER A 252 0.73 2.97 18.20
C SER A 252 -0.41 2.58 19.15
N SER A 253 -1.10 3.55 19.71
CA SER A 253 -2.20 3.31 20.67
C SER A 253 -3.12 4.51 20.73
N ASP A 254 -4.34 4.29 21.23
CA ASP A 254 -5.11 5.41 21.76
C ASP A 254 -4.64 5.79 23.18
N ASN A 255 -5.26 6.87 23.73
CA ASN A 255 -4.88 7.45 25.00
C ASN A 255 -5.25 6.63 26.26
N PHE A 256 -5.86 5.43 26.11
CA PHE A 256 -6.17 4.59 27.27
C PHE A 256 -4.94 4.23 28.12
N LEU A 257 -3.74 4.29 27.53
CA LEU A 257 -2.49 4.12 28.26
C LEU A 257 -2.16 5.29 29.21
N LEU A 258 -2.72 6.46 28.95
CA LEU A 258 -2.47 7.71 29.69
C LEU A 258 -3.49 7.97 30.83
N VAL A 259 -4.44 7.06 31.06
CA VAL A 259 -5.38 7.25 32.19
C VAL A 259 -4.64 7.34 33.53
N PRO A 260 -5.20 8.04 34.54
CA PRO A 260 -4.50 8.31 35.81
C PRO A 260 -3.86 7.10 36.48
N ALA A 261 -4.47 5.92 36.34
CA ALA A 261 -4.00 4.68 36.98
C ALA A 261 -2.76 4.07 36.32
N SER A 262 -2.51 4.33 35.05
CA SER A 262 -1.44 3.68 34.25
C SER A 262 -0.49 4.69 33.59
N GLY A 263 -0.86 5.96 33.48
CA GLY A 263 -0.11 6.96 32.75
C GLY A 263 1.32 7.15 33.26
N GLU A 264 1.54 7.10 34.59
CA GLU A 264 2.87 7.18 35.16
C GLU A 264 3.71 5.96 34.82
N GLY A 265 3.13 4.73 34.89
CA GLY A 265 3.81 3.50 34.51
C GLY A 265 4.11 3.43 33.01
N PHE A 266 3.23 4.02 32.18
CA PHE A 266 3.47 4.14 30.75
C PHE A 266 4.57 5.17 30.43
N ALA A 267 4.57 6.31 31.09
CA ALA A 267 5.66 7.29 30.99
C ALA A 267 7.01 6.68 31.39
N GLU A 268 7.04 5.89 32.47
CA GLU A 268 8.24 5.15 32.89
C GLU A 268 8.70 4.14 31.82
N PHE A 269 7.76 3.39 31.20
CA PHE A 269 8.07 2.51 30.08
C PHE A 269 8.69 3.28 28.91
N VAL A 270 8.10 4.41 28.49
CA VAL A 270 8.64 5.25 27.41
C VAL A 270 10.05 5.74 27.75
N MET A 271 10.26 6.21 28.99
CA MET A 271 11.56 6.72 29.45
C MET A 271 12.65 5.62 29.45
N GLU A 272 12.34 4.41 29.88
CA GLU A 272 13.30 3.32 30.04
C GLU A 272 13.54 2.51 28.77
N SER A 273 12.66 2.62 27.77
CA SER A 273 12.75 1.82 26.55
C SER A 273 13.97 2.23 25.70
N SER A 274 14.90 1.29 25.52
CA SER A 274 16.08 1.48 24.66
C SER A 274 15.84 1.15 23.19
N SER A 275 14.70 0.52 22.84
CA SER A 275 14.36 0.09 21.49
C SER A 275 13.31 0.96 20.82
N LEU A 276 12.53 1.74 21.59
CA LEU A 276 11.42 2.53 21.06
C LEU A 276 11.94 3.72 20.25
N THR A 277 11.68 3.70 18.94
CA THR A 277 12.06 4.76 18.00
C THR A 277 10.85 5.54 17.51
N LYS A 278 9.65 4.95 17.54
CA LYS A 278 8.41 5.62 17.12
C LYS A 278 7.30 5.40 18.13
N LEU A 279 6.69 6.49 18.57
CA LEU A 279 5.51 6.52 19.40
C LEU A 279 4.40 7.28 18.69
N SER A 280 3.25 6.65 18.50
CA SER A 280 2.04 7.25 17.94
C SER A 280 0.89 7.08 18.91
N LEU A 281 0.30 8.17 19.32
CA LEU A 281 -0.85 8.19 20.21
C LEU A 281 -2.00 8.95 19.58
N CYS A 282 -3.18 8.33 19.59
CA CYS A 282 -4.42 8.98 19.16
C CYS A 282 -5.26 9.30 20.39
N HIS A 283 -5.76 10.52 20.49
CA HIS A 283 -6.56 10.96 21.63
C HIS A 283 -8.05 10.74 21.39
N SER A 284 -8.72 10.23 22.44
CA SER A 284 -10.17 10.31 22.56
C SER A 284 -10.53 11.44 23.52
N PRO A 285 -11.39 12.41 23.13
CA PRO A 285 -11.61 13.66 23.89
C PRO A 285 -12.27 13.49 25.26
N ARG A 286 -12.51 12.27 25.70
CA ARG A 286 -13.33 11.97 26.89
C ARG A 286 -12.55 11.83 28.21
N TYR A 287 -11.20 11.92 28.21
CA TYR A 287 -10.41 11.59 29.41
C TYR A 287 -9.36 12.64 29.73
N HIS A 288 -9.25 12.98 31.02
CA HIS A 288 -8.12 13.74 31.56
C HIS A 288 -6.90 12.83 31.59
N SER A 289 -5.86 13.15 30.87
CA SER A 289 -4.68 12.32 30.66
C SER A 289 -3.45 12.81 31.41
N LYS A 290 -2.46 11.93 31.60
CA LYS A 290 -1.15 12.23 32.21
C LYS A 290 -0.13 12.68 31.15
N GLU A 291 -0.52 13.63 30.30
CA GLU A 291 0.28 14.10 29.16
C GLU A 291 1.63 14.69 29.58
N CYS A 292 1.64 15.50 30.63
CA CYS A 292 2.86 16.09 31.15
C CYS A 292 3.89 15.03 31.56
N ALA A 293 3.44 13.94 32.21
CA ALA A 293 4.35 12.84 32.59
C ALA A 293 4.95 12.15 31.35
N LEU A 294 4.12 11.97 30.31
CA LEU A 294 4.57 11.43 29.03
C LEU A 294 5.63 12.34 28.38
N PHE A 295 5.37 13.65 28.28
CA PHE A 295 6.30 14.57 27.63
C PHE A 295 7.64 14.64 28.37
N MET A 296 7.61 14.62 29.70
CA MET A 296 8.83 14.49 30.51
C MET A 296 9.60 13.19 30.22
N ALA A 297 8.89 12.08 30.03
CA ALA A 297 9.49 10.80 29.67
C ALA A 297 10.09 10.82 28.26
N VAL A 298 9.38 11.38 27.29
CA VAL A 298 9.88 11.61 25.91
C VAL A 298 11.19 12.40 25.97
N GLY A 299 11.24 13.48 26.75
CA GLY A 299 12.46 14.30 26.88
C GLY A 299 13.68 13.55 27.41
N LYS A 300 13.47 12.44 28.12
CA LYS A 300 14.54 11.59 28.66
C LYS A 300 14.89 10.39 27.76
N ASN A 301 14.04 10.05 26.79
CA ASN A 301 14.30 8.95 25.88
C ASN A 301 15.05 9.43 24.62
N ASN A 302 16.37 9.22 24.60
CA ASN A 302 17.22 9.64 23.49
C ASN A 302 17.10 8.79 22.22
N ASN A 303 16.40 7.65 22.27
CA ASN A 303 16.22 6.74 21.13
C ASN A 303 14.98 7.06 20.30
N LEU A 304 14.06 7.87 20.82
CA LEU A 304 12.84 8.23 20.12
C LEU A 304 13.13 9.16 18.95
N GLU A 305 12.79 8.74 17.74
CA GLU A 305 13.01 9.50 16.51
C GLU A 305 11.71 10.09 15.96
N GLU A 306 10.56 9.45 16.21
CA GLU A 306 9.26 9.87 15.71
C GLU A 306 8.23 9.92 16.84
N LEU A 307 7.56 11.06 16.99
CA LEU A 307 6.43 11.26 17.89
C LEU A 307 5.23 11.77 17.10
N CYS A 308 4.13 11.01 17.13
CA CYS A 308 2.85 11.38 16.52
C CYS A 308 1.78 11.47 17.62
N LEU A 309 1.16 12.62 17.73
CA LEU A 309 0.08 12.92 18.67
C LEU A 309 -1.13 13.37 17.87
N ASP A 310 -2.10 12.49 17.65
CA ASP A 310 -3.29 12.78 16.85
C ASP A 310 -4.53 12.97 17.73
N GLY A 311 -5.32 13.99 17.43
CA GLY A 311 -6.53 14.33 18.18
C GLY A 311 -6.29 14.82 19.61
N PHE A 312 -5.08 15.23 19.97
CA PHE A 312 -4.75 15.71 21.31
C PHE A 312 -5.31 17.11 21.56
N MET A 313 -5.94 17.29 22.72
CA MET A 313 -6.30 18.60 23.24
C MET A 313 -5.20 19.04 24.20
N LEU A 314 -4.20 19.74 23.68
CA LEU A 314 -3.09 20.23 24.50
C LEU A 314 -3.52 21.51 25.24
N TYR A 315 -3.66 21.44 26.55
CA TYR A 315 -3.79 22.64 27.36
C TYR A 315 -2.47 23.42 27.35
N GLU A 316 -2.53 24.72 27.55
CA GLU A 316 -1.38 25.64 27.46
C GLU A 316 -0.11 25.14 28.16
N GLU A 317 -0.25 24.55 29.36
CA GLU A 317 0.89 23.97 30.11
C GLU A 317 1.49 22.75 29.39
N ALA A 318 0.66 21.86 28.88
CA ALA A 318 1.10 20.66 28.16
C ALA A 318 1.74 21.00 26.80
N GLU A 319 1.17 21.99 26.09
CA GLU A 319 1.72 22.51 24.84
C GLU A 319 3.10 23.15 25.05
N ARG A 320 3.22 24.01 26.05
CA ARG A 320 4.50 24.65 26.41
C ARG A 320 5.55 23.59 26.79
N LEU A 321 5.17 22.59 27.59
CA LEU A 321 6.08 21.52 27.99
C LEU A 321 6.51 20.66 26.79
N LEU A 322 5.57 20.30 25.91
CA LEU A 322 5.91 19.57 24.68
C LEU A 322 6.90 20.36 23.81
N ALA A 323 6.64 21.66 23.61
CA ALA A 323 7.51 22.51 22.83
C ALA A 323 8.91 22.63 23.45
N GLU A 324 9.02 22.77 24.79
CA GLU A 324 10.29 22.83 25.50
C GLU A 324 11.06 21.51 25.41
N VAL A 325 10.39 20.37 25.64
CA VAL A 325 10.99 19.05 25.53
C VAL A 325 11.45 18.77 24.10
N ALA A 326 10.62 19.03 23.12
CA ALA A 326 10.96 18.83 21.73
C ALA A 326 12.10 19.76 21.27
N ALA A 327 12.16 21.00 21.79
CA ALA A 327 13.26 21.94 21.50
C ALA A 327 14.63 21.41 21.95
N GLN A 328 14.68 20.69 23.07
CA GLN A 328 15.92 20.15 23.66
C GLN A 328 16.25 18.74 23.14
N HIS A 329 15.28 18.02 22.56
CA HIS A 329 15.45 16.62 22.14
C HIS A 329 16.28 16.52 20.86
N THR A 330 17.46 15.96 20.93
CA THR A 330 18.39 15.85 19.80
C THR A 330 18.14 14.64 18.90
N GLY A 331 17.48 13.59 19.40
CA GLY A 331 17.15 12.36 18.68
C GLY A 331 15.91 12.48 17.78
N LEU A 332 14.95 13.34 18.15
CA LEU A 332 13.68 13.47 17.47
C LEU A 332 13.86 14.05 16.05
N ARG A 333 13.35 13.33 15.04
CA ARG A 333 13.43 13.67 13.61
C ARG A 333 12.09 14.07 13.03
N TYR A 334 11.02 13.51 13.58
CA TYR A 334 9.64 13.72 13.14
C TYR A 334 8.75 14.02 14.35
N LEU A 335 8.02 15.12 14.28
CA LEU A 335 6.98 15.48 15.26
C LEU A 335 5.70 15.80 14.50
N GLU A 336 4.62 15.08 14.83
CA GLU A 336 3.28 15.35 14.36
C GLU A 336 2.35 15.62 15.53
N VAL A 337 1.62 16.72 15.45
CA VAL A 337 0.57 17.06 16.39
C VAL A 337 -0.69 17.35 15.60
N GLY A 338 -1.68 16.49 15.76
CA GLY A 338 -3.01 16.62 15.16
C GLY A 338 -4.02 17.02 16.23
N PHE A 339 -4.90 17.97 15.89
CA PHE A 339 -6.00 18.38 16.75
C PHE A 339 -7.31 17.79 16.24
N TYR A 340 -8.26 17.58 17.14
CA TYR A 340 -9.54 16.99 16.80
C TYR A 340 -10.40 17.97 15.97
N ASP A 341 -10.83 17.55 14.78
CA ASP A 341 -11.58 18.36 13.81
C ASP A 341 -12.90 18.99 14.34
N GLY A 342 -13.42 18.50 15.46
CA GLY A 342 -14.63 19.01 16.09
C GLY A 342 -14.49 20.36 16.79
N PHE A 343 -13.27 20.82 17.02
CA PHE A 343 -12.95 22.06 17.73
C PHE A 343 -12.17 23.01 16.84
N ARG A 344 -12.83 23.64 15.88
CA ARG A 344 -12.23 24.63 14.96
C ARG A 344 -11.65 25.88 15.64
N GLU A 345 -11.95 26.08 16.92
CA GLU A 345 -11.52 27.26 17.70
C GLU A 345 -10.21 27.04 18.48
N TRP A 346 -9.52 25.89 18.26
CA TRP A 346 -8.28 25.65 18.98
C TRP A 346 -7.15 26.48 18.39
N GLU A 347 -6.52 27.28 19.25
CA GLU A 347 -5.41 28.16 18.89
C GLU A 347 -4.11 27.61 19.42
N ILE A 348 -3.15 27.38 18.52
CA ILE A 348 -1.80 26.94 18.87
C ILE A 348 -0.95 28.17 19.20
N ASN A 349 -0.24 28.13 20.32
CA ASN A 349 0.62 29.22 20.72
C ASN A 349 1.86 29.32 19.81
N GLY A 350 1.88 30.28 18.90
CA GLY A 350 3.00 30.50 17.98
C GLY A 350 4.31 30.81 18.68
N THR A 351 4.31 31.34 19.91
CA THR A 351 5.53 31.54 20.70
C THR A 351 6.12 30.20 21.15
N ALA A 352 5.29 29.22 21.54
CA ALA A 352 5.75 27.86 21.85
C ALA A 352 6.37 27.20 20.62
N LEU A 353 5.71 27.31 19.45
CA LEU A 353 6.26 26.86 18.17
C LEU A 353 7.57 27.55 17.81
N ALA A 354 7.66 28.86 18.04
CA ALA A 354 8.88 29.64 17.79
C ALA A 354 10.05 29.11 18.62
N ASN A 355 9.82 28.80 19.90
CA ASN A 355 10.83 28.22 20.78
C ASN A 355 11.27 26.84 20.27
N LEU A 356 10.32 25.97 19.90
CA LEU A 356 10.59 24.65 19.36
C LEU A 356 11.45 24.76 18.08
N VAL A 357 10.96 25.49 17.08
CA VAL A 357 11.62 25.62 15.79
C VAL A 357 12.97 26.32 15.91
N GLY A 358 13.08 27.38 16.71
CA GLY A 358 14.31 28.19 16.84
C GLY A 358 15.43 27.49 17.58
N ARG A 359 15.14 26.54 18.47
CA ARG A 359 16.15 25.86 19.32
C ARG A 359 16.42 24.42 18.91
N ASN A 360 15.47 23.72 18.28
CA ASN A 360 15.68 22.32 17.94
C ASN A 360 16.70 22.16 16.82
N THR A 361 17.67 21.24 17.01
CA THR A 361 18.73 20.92 16.06
C THR A 361 18.67 19.50 15.53
N GLY A 362 17.65 18.72 15.90
CA GLY A 362 17.44 17.33 15.48
C GLY A 362 16.33 17.15 14.48
N LEU A 363 15.25 17.92 14.61
CA LEU A 363 14.00 17.76 13.89
C LEU A 363 14.16 18.05 12.39
N ARG A 364 13.64 17.16 11.57
CA ARG A 364 13.67 17.29 10.10
C ARG A 364 12.28 17.53 9.51
N GLU A 365 11.25 17.02 10.16
CA GLU A 365 9.88 17.18 9.71
C GLU A 365 8.96 17.51 10.89
N LEU A 366 8.19 18.58 10.74
CA LEU A 366 7.21 19.05 11.71
C LEU A 366 5.87 19.15 11.03
N VAL A 367 4.85 18.49 11.61
CA VAL A 367 3.49 18.47 11.12
C VAL A 367 2.55 18.95 12.22
N PHE A 368 1.82 20.01 11.93
CA PHE A 368 0.69 20.44 12.73
C PHE A 368 -0.57 20.37 11.86
N SER A 369 -1.56 19.60 12.29
CA SER A 369 -2.84 19.46 11.60
C SER A 369 -3.98 19.84 12.52
N GLY A 370 -4.85 20.74 12.04
CA GLY A 370 -5.95 21.32 12.81
C GLY A 370 -5.53 22.50 13.71
N GLY A 371 -6.49 23.36 14.04
CA GLY A 371 -6.27 24.57 14.84
C GLY A 371 -5.62 25.75 14.08
N THR A 372 -5.79 26.95 14.62
CA THR A 372 -5.16 28.17 14.12
C THR A 372 -3.84 28.44 14.86
N VAL A 373 -2.88 29.08 14.22
CA VAL A 373 -1.62 29.47 14.87
C VAL A 373 -1.66 30.95 15.22
N SER A 374 -1.57 31.28 16.52
CA SER A 374 -1.40 32.66 16.97
C SER A 374 0.04 33.13 16.83
N CYS A 375 0.27 34.42 17.01
CA CYS A 375 1.63 34.99 17.04
C CYS A 375 2.49 34.57 15.85
N ILE A 376 1.95 34.65 14.63
CA ILE A 376 2.66 34.30 13.40
C ILE A 376 4.00 35.04 13.23
N PRO A 377 4.12 36.35 13.57
CA PRO A 377 5.39 37.06 13.46
C PRO A 377 6.51 36.43 14.28
N GLU A 378 6.26 36.04 15.52
CA GLU A 378 7.23 35.40 16.41
C GLU A 378 7.66 34.03 15.87
N PHE A 379 6.67 33.25 15.39
CA PHE A 379 6.95 31.96 14.75
C PHE A 379 7.80 32.14 13.48
N ALA A 380 7.46 33.11 12.64
CA ALA A 380 8.20 33.41 11.42
C ALA A 380 9.67 33.83 11.72
N GLU A 381 9.92 34.59 12.79
CA GLU A 381 11.27 34.98 13.21
C GLU A 381 12.14 33.77 13.61
N ALA A 382 11.54 32.68 14.05
CA ALA A 382 12.25 31.47 14.43
C ALA A 382 12.69 30.62 13.21
N ILE A 383 11.95 30.67 12.10
CA ILE A 383 12.19 29.86 10.90
C ILE A 383 13.61 30.04 10.35
N PRO A 384 14.14 31.26 10.14
CA PRO A 384 15.50 31.44 9.63
C PRO A 384 16.62 30.93 10.56
N LYS A 385 16.33 30.77 11.86
CA LYS A 385 17.30 30.28 12.85
C LYS A 385 17.44 28.75 12.79
N ASN A 386 16.48 28.04 12.25
CA ASN A 386 16.53 26.58 12.13
C ASN A 386 17.32 26.15 10.90
N ALA A 387 18.32 25.29 11.09
CA ALA A 387 19.20 24.78 10.03
C ALA A 387 19.00 23.30 9.73
N THR A 388 18.07 22.61 10.39
CA THR A 388 17.90 21.14 10.29
C THR A 388 16.56 20.71 9.70
N MET A 389 15.52 21.51 9.89
CA MET A 389 14.18 21.19 9.42
C MET A 389 14.11 21.25 7.90
N GLN A 390 13.61 20.18 7.29
CA GLN A 390 13.48 20.05 5.84
C GLN A 390 12.05 20.19 5.36
N LYS A 391 11.09 19.79 6.21
CA LYS A 391 9.67 19.86 5.89
C LYS A 391 8.87 20.45 7.04
N LEU A 392 7.93 21.31 6.69
CA LEU A 392 6.97 21.90 7.62
C LEU A 392 5.57 21.76 7.03
N THR A 393 4.66 21.15 7.76
CA THR A 393 3.26 21.06 7.39
C THR A 393 2.44 21.77 8.45
N LEU A 394 1.61 22.73 8.02
CA LEU A 394 0.71 23.49 8.86
C LEU A 394 -0.71 23.30 8.36
N GLY A 395 -1.63 22.88 9.24
CA GLY A 395 -3.06 22.81 8.98
C GLY A 395 -3.73 24.13 9.34
N LEU A 396 -4.93 24.36 8.80
CA LEU A 396 -5.86 25.46 9.10
C LEU A 396 -5.17 26.76 9.55
N LEU A 397 -4.46 27.40 8.63
CA LEU A 397 -3.92 28.74 8.89
C LEU A 397 -4.95 29.77 8.40
N ASP A 398 -5.67 30.37 9.31
CA ASP A 398 -6.41 31.59 9.04
C ASP A 398 -5.44 32.79 9.08
N MET A 399 -4.50 32.78 8.12
CA MET A 399 -3.55 33.88 7.96
C MET A 399 -4.08 34.91 6.99
N ASP A 400 -4.06 36.15 7.39
CA ASP A 400 -4.24 37.29 6.50
C ASP A 400 -3.01 37.49 5.58
N VAL A 401 -3.16 38.30 4.54
CA VAL A 401 -2.09 38.57 3.57
C VAL A 401 -0.80 39.15 4.24
N PRO A 402 -0.88 40.06 5.21
CA PRO A 402 0.28 40.53 5.98
C PRO A 402 1.04 39.41 6.67
N ASN A 403 0.37 38.51 7.36
CA ASN A 403 1.01 37.36 8.04
C ASN A 403 1.65 36.38 7.04
N TYR A 404 1.01 36.10 5.90
CA TYR A 404 1.63 35.36 4.81
C TYR A 404 2.93 36.03 4.33
N ARG A 405 2.94 37.35 4.17
CA ARG A 405 4.13 38.10 3.76
C ARG A 405 5.29 37.89 4.75
N VAL A 406 5.03 38.07 6.05
CA VAL A 406 6.05 37.88 7.10
C VAL A 406 6.60 36.44 7.08
N PHE A 407 5.70 35.46 6.99
CA PHE A 407 6.09 34.04 6.95
C PHE A 407 6.93 33.71 5.71
N LEU A 408 6.51 34.13 4.52
CA LEU A 408 7.22 33.85 3.26
C LEU A 408 8.56 34.56 3.17
N GLN A 409 8.69 35.77 3.73
CA GLN A 409 9.97 36.47 3.88
C GLN A 409 10.92 35.71 4.84
N ALA A 410 10.39 35.11 5.90
CA ALA A 410 11.18 34.27 6.79
C ALA A 410 11.60 32.96 6.08
N LEU A 411 10.70 32.32 5.33
CA LEU A 411 11.00 31.16 4.52
C LEU A 411 12.09 31.44 3.48
N ALA A 412 12.04 32.60 2.82
CA ALA A 412 13.06 33.00 1.85
C ALA A 412 14.48 33.08 2.47
N ARG A 413 14.58 33.48 3.75
CA ARG A 413 15.86 33.57 4.48
C ARG A 413 16.32 32.20 5.03
N ASN A 414 15.43 31.22 5.17
CA ASN A 414 15.79 29.88 5.62
C ASN A 414 16.33 29.04 4.46
N GLN A 415 17.42 28.30 4.66
CA GLN A 415 18.07 27.48 3.64
C GLN A 415 17.82 25.98 3.80
N SER A 416 17.34 25.52 4.95
CA SER A 416 17.15 24.09 5.25
C SER A 416 15.78 23.57 4.84
N LEU A 417 14.73 24.39 4.98
CA LEU A 417 13.37 24.01 4.62
C LEU A 417 13.23 23.84 3.11
N GLN A 418 12.99 22.62 2.68
CA GLN A 418 12.81 22.24 1.28
C GLN A 418 11.35 22.29 0.85
N LEU A 419 10.43 21.99 1.78
CA LEU A 419 9.01 21.95 1.52
C LEU A 419 8.21 22.50 2.71
N VAL A 420 7.34 23.43 2.42
CA VAL A 420 6.27 23.87 3.33
C VAL A 420 4.93 23.53 2.70
N THR A 421 4.07 22.88 3.46
CA THR A 421 2.72 22.51 3.02
C THR A 421 1.70 23.18 3.92
N PHE A 422 0.77 23.90 3.32
CA PHE A 422 -0.43 24.36 4.01
C PHE A 422 -1.57 23.42 3.67
N LYS A 423 -2.15 22.76 4.68
CA LYS A 423 -3.29 21.85 4.52
C LYS A 423 -4.59 22.57 4.93
N GLU A 424 -5.66 22.25 4.20
CA GLU A 424 -7.04 22.64 4.54
C GLU A 424 -7.27 24.15 4.74
N SER A 425 -6.43 24.96 4.12
CA SER A 425 -6.57 26.41 4.19
C SER A 425 -7.69 26.87 3.26
N SER A 426 -8.68 27.54 3.79
CA SER A 426 -9.68 28.28 3.00
C SER A 426 -9.01 29.53 2.45
N TYR A 427 -8.59 29.49 1.20
CA TYR A 427 -7.93 30.66 0.59
C TYR A 427 -8.93 31.62 -0.03
N TYR A 428 -9.18 32.72 0.68
CA TYR A 428 -9.88 33.87 0.13
C TYR A 428 -8.98 34.75 -0.76
N TYR A 429 -7.65 34.55 -0.74
CA TYR A 429 -6.64 35.40 -1.36
C TYR A 429 -5.56 34.60 -2.10
N PHE A 430 -5.96 33.57 -2.86
CA PHE A 430 -4.99 32.68 -3.53
C PHE A 430 -4.03 33.44 -4.44
N ASN A 431 -4.55 34.38 -5.25
CA ASN A 431 -3.75 35.22 -6.14
C ASN A 431 -2.72 36.06 -5.38
N ASP A 432 -3.10 36.66 -4.24
CA ASP A 432 -2.18 37.49 -3.47
C ASP A 432 -1.08 36.65 -2.84
N ILE A 433 -1.40 35.44 -2.38
CA ILE A 433 -0.40 34.49 -1.87
C ILE A 433 0.56 34.08 -2.97
N VAL A 434 0.07 33.76 -4.17
CA VAL A 434 0.92 33.40 -5.32
C VAL A 434 1.86 34.56 -5.68
N LEU A 435 1.37 35.79 -5.70
CA LEU A 435 2.19 36.97 -5.94
C LEU A 435 3.29 37.13 -4.86
N LEU A 436 2.95 36.95 -3.57
CA LEU A 436 3.92 36.98 -2.50
C LEU A 436 4.95 35.86 -2.59
N VAL A 437 4.56 34.66 -2.93
CA VAL A 437 5.44 33.51 -3.16
C VAL A 437 6.45 33.82 -4.26
N ARG A 438 6.00 34.46 -5.34
CA ARG A 438 6.86 34.92 -6.44
C ARG A 438 7.77 36.07 -6.01
N GLU A 439 7.24 37.08 -5.32
CA GLU A 439 8.00 38.22 -4.77
C GLU A 439 9.17 37.75 -3.87
N THR A 440 8.90 36.73 -3.05
CA THR A 440 9.88 36.18 -2.10
C THR A 440 10.79 35.10 -2.69
N GLY A 441 10.52 34.61 -3.91
CA GLY A 441 11.29 33.54 -4.56
C GLY A 441 11.15 32.18 -3.89
N THR A 442 10.02 31.92 -3.20
CA THR A 442 9.77 30.66 -2.45
C THR A 442 8.92 29.65 -3.21
N GLU A 443 8.60 29.89 -4.51
CA GLU A 443 7.71 29.07 -5.32
C GLU A 443 8.01 27.55 -5.30
N GLY A 444 9.28 27.18 -5.49
CA GLY A 444 9.69 25.76 -5.50
C GLY A 444 9.64 25.05 -4.14
N ARG A 445 9.36 25.79 -3.07
CA ARG A 445 9.40 25.30 -1.69
C ARG A 445 8.01 25.26 -1.02
N LEU A 446 6.97 25.71 -1.70
CA LEU A 446 5.62 25.78 -1.16
C LEU A 446 4.69 24.83 -1.90
N ALA A 447 3.98 23.99 -1.15
CA ALA A 447 2.84 23.23 -1.64
C ALA A 447 1.55 23.86 -1.08
N ILE A 448 0.67 24.25 -1.98
CA ILE A 448 -0.61 24.87 -1.63
C ILE A 448 -1.72 23.86 -1.93
N ASP A 449 -2.35 23.36 -0.89
CA ASP A 449 -3.60 22.61 -0.95
C ASP A 449 -4.73 23.63 -0.75
N ALA A 450 -5.34 24.07 -1.85
CA ALA A 450 -6.30 25.15 -1.82
C ALA A 450 -7.74 24.66 -1.95
N ASP A 451 -8.54 24.83 -0.90
CA ASP A 451 -9.97 24.98 -1.07
C ASP A 451 -10.25 26.43 -1.48
N VAL A 452 -10.33 26.68 -2.78
CA VAL A 452 -10.50 28.03 -3.31
C VAL A 452 -11.97 28.36 -3.41
N HIS A 453 -12.41 29.36 -2.68
CA HIS A 453 -13.81 29.83 -2.70
C HIS A 453 -14.10 30.73 -3.90
N ASP A 454 -13.13 31.47 -4.41
CA ASP A 454 -13.27 32.31 -5.59
C ASP A 454 -12.54 31.73 -6.83
N PRO A 455 -13.29 31.19 -7.80
CA PRO A 455 -12.71 30.67 -9.05
C PRO A 455 -11.93 31.71 -9.86
N GLN A 456 -12.31 32.99 -9.81
CA GLN A 456 -11.62 34.04 -10.55
C GLN A 456 -10.28 34.40 -9.91
N ASP A 457 -10.21 34.38 -8.58
CA ASP A 457 -8.96 34.55 -7.84
C ASP A 457 -8.00 33.41 -8.11
N PHE A 458 -8.50 32.17 -8.17
CA PHE A 458 -7.73 31.00 -8.55
C PHE A 458 -7.14 31.13 -9.98
N GLU A 459 -7.96 31.55 -10.96
CA GLU A 459 -7.49 31.74 -12.33
C GLU A 459 -6.40 32.82 -12.42
N LYS A 460 -6.59 33.96 -11.73
CA LYS A 460 -5.58 35.02 -11.65
C LYS A 460 -4.28 34.50 -11.03
N GLY A 461 -4.37 33.75 -9.94
CA GLY A 461 -3.21 33.15 -9.27
C GLY A 461 -2.44 32.21 -10.19
N LEU A 462 -3.12 31.29 -10.88
CA LEU A 462 -2.47 30.42 -11.87
C LEU A 462 -1.80 31.16 -13.01
N LYS A 463 -2.41 32.26 -13.47
CA LYS A 463 -1.82 33.12 -14.50
C LYS A 463 -0.56 33.83 -14.03
N ASN A 464 -0.48 34.19 -12.76
CA ASN A 464 0.62 34.93 -12.16
C ASN A 464 1.78 34.03 -11.70
N SER A 465 1.58 32.71 -11.61
CA SER A 465 2.62 31.73 -11.28
C SER A 465 3.07 30.91 -12.48
N THR A 466 4.29 30.41 -12.48
CA THR A 466 4.84 29.52 -13.52
C THR A 466 5.57 28.30 -12.98
N SER A 467 5.71 28.18 -11.66
CA SER A 467 6.60 27.20 -11.03
C SER A 467 5.93 26.43 -9.90
N LEU A 468 4.59 26.38 -9.84
CA LEU A 468 3.88 25.53 -8.89
C LEU A 468 4.20 24.05 -9.16
N THR A 469 4.60 23.35 -8.10
CA THR A 469 4.91 21.91 -8.16
C THR A 469 3.70 21.05 -7.87
N ARG A 470 2.75 21.57 -7.10
CA ARG A 470 1.51 20.92 -6.69
C ARG A 470 0.36 21.92 -6.76
N VAL A 471 -0.75 21.50 -7.30
CA VAL A 471 -2.00 22.26 -7.32
C VAL A 471 -3.12 21.33 -6.91
N ALA A 472 -3.83 21.69 -5.84
CA ALA A 472 -5.08 21.09 -5.45
C ALA A 472 -6.18 22.16 -5.52
N TYR A 473 -7.23 21.88 -6.25
CA TYR A 473 -8.41 22.72 -6.37
C TYR A 473 -9.64 21.95 -5.95
N SER A 474 -10.31 22.38 -4.93
CA SER A 474 -11.59 21.83 -4.47
C SER A 474 -12.57 22.98 -4.24
N ASN A 475 -13.65 22.98 -4.99
CA ASN A 475 -14.76 23.92 -4.77
C ASN A 475 -15.95 23.13 -4.21
N ARG A 476 -16.15 23.16 -2.92
CA ARG A 476 -17.26 22.46 -2.23
C ARG A 476 -18.53 23.30 -2.18
N GLU A 477 -18.44 24.61 -2.35
CA GLU A 477 -19.59 25.49 -2.31
C GLU A 477 -20.24 25.61 -3.70
N ALA A 478 -21.51 25.26 -3.79
CA ALA A 478 -22.26 25.02 -5.02
C ALA A 478 -22.46 26.24 -5.94
N ALA A 479 -21.97 27.42 -5.60
CA ALA A 479 -22.29 28.65 -6.31
C ALA A 479 -21.32 29.03 -7.45
N GLY A 480 -20.12 28.45 -7.52
CA GLY A 480 -19.09 28.88 -8.45
C GLY A 480 -19.03 28.05 -9.76
N LEU A 481 -19.08 28.70 -10.89
CA LEU A 481 -18.68 28.13 -12.17
C LEU A 481 -17.15 27.88 -12.14
N THR A 482 -16.70 26.72 -12.64
CA THR A 482 -15.27 26.50 -12.86
C THR A 482 -14.78 27.53 -13.89
N PRO A 483 -13.75 28.35 -13.60
CA PRO A 483 -13.30 29.31 -14.60
C PRO A 483 -12.71 28.54 -15.78
N PRO A 484 -13.31 28.68 -17.00
CA PRO A 484 -12.90 27.91 -18.16
C PRO A 484 -11.43 28.12 -18.51
N GLY A 485 -10.91 29.30 -18.20
CA GLY A 485 -9.52 29.71 -18.49
C GLY A 485 -8.48 29.15 -17.51
N ALA A 486 -8.87 28.80 -16.28
CA ALA A 486 -7.92 28.43 -15.22
C ALA A 486 -6.98 27.28 -15.62
N PHE A 487 -7.51 26.21 -16.19
CA PHE A 487 -6.70 25.05 -16.56
C PHE A 487 -5.77 25.27 -17.74
N ARG A 488 -6.02 26.29 -18.59
CA ARG A 488 -5.09 26.71 -19.66
C ARG A 488 -3.78 27.24 -19.08
N HIS A 489 -3.85 27.94 -17.95
CA HIS A 489 -2.66 28.50 -17.32
C HIS A 489 -1.75 27.42 -16.76
N LEU A 490 -2.29 26.25 -16.37
CA LEU A 490 -1.48 25.10 -15.92
C LEU A 490 -0.49 24.59 -16.98
N LEU A 491 -0.75 24.82 -18.26
CA LEU A 491 0.18 24.46 -19.36
C LEU A 491 1.56 25.14 -19.24
N HIS A 492 1.63 26.26 -18.55
CA HIS A 492 2.87 27.01 -18.36
C HIS A 492 3.70 26.49 -17.16
N HIS A 493 3.13 25.64 -16.30
CA HIS A 493 3.78 25.11 -15.11
C HIS A 493 4.63 23.87 -15.41
N ARG A 494 5.87 24.08 -15.86
CA ARG A 494 6.78 22.98 -16.22
C ARG A 494 7.21 22.09 -15.06
N CYS A 495 7.04 22.54 -13.82
CA CYS A 495 7.41 21.83 -12.60
C CYS A 495 6.23 21.16 -11.93
N LEU A 496 5.04 21.15 -12.54
CA LEU A 496 3.84 20.56 -11.93
C LEU A 496 3.97 19.04 -11.86
N HIS A 497 4.05 18.49 -10.64
CA HIS A 497 4.17 17.06 -10.37
C HIS A 497 2.87 16.43 -9.91
N GLU A 498 2.03 17.20 -9.23
CA GLU A 498 0.77 16.73 -8.66
C GLU A 498 -0.36 17.70 -8.98
N LEU A 499 -1.47 17.15 -9.48
CA LEU A 499 -2.68 17.88 -9.79
C LEU A 499 -3.90 17.16 -9.17
N ARG A 500 -4.63 17.87 -8.32
CA ARG A 500 -5.89 17.39 -7.76
C ARG A 500 -6.99 18.40 -8.08
N ILE A 501 -8.11 17.90 -8.62
CA ILE A 501 -9.27 18.72 -8.98
C ILE A 501 -10.51 18.04 -8.44
N GLY A 502 -11.23 18.73 -7.55
CA GLY A 502 -12.54 18.35 -7.03
C GLY A 502 -13.59 19.38 -7.42
N LEU A 503 -14.65 18.97 -8.14
CA LEU A 503 -15.74 19.84 -8.56
C LEU A 503 -17.08 19.24 -8.16
N PRO A 504 -18.01 20.01 -7.58
CA PRO A 504 -19.35 19.56 -7.22
C PRO A 504 -20.29 19.42 -8.42
N ARG A 505 -19.94 20.01 -9.56
CA ARG A 505 -20.72 20.01 -10.81
C ARG A 505 -19.99 19.30 -11.93
N PRO A 506 -20.72 18.92 -13.01
CA PRO A 506 -20.08 18.40 -14.21
C PRO A 506 -19.05 19.38 -14.78
N ILE A 507 -17.90 18.85 -15.20
CA ILE A 507 -16.86 19.65 -15.85
C ILE A 507 -17.38 20.21 -17.19
N GLU A 508 -17.16 21.49 -17.42
CA GLU A 508 -17.50 22.15 -18.68
C GLU A 508 -16.55 21.70 -19.80
N MET A 509 -17.05 21.72 -21.04
CA MET A 509 -16.32 21.23 -22.21
C MET A 509 -15.01 21.99 -22.45
N GLU A 510 -14.98 23.30 -22.23
CA GLU A 510 -13.79 24.10 -22.39
C GLU A 510 -12.71 23.77 -21.36
N SER A 511 -13.12 23.58 -20.11
CA SER A 511 -12.25 23.13 -19.01
C SER A 511 -11.73 21.72 -19.27
N ALA A 512 -12.59 20.79 -19.74
CA ALA A 512 -12.19 19.44 -20.11
C ALA A 512 -11.15 19.44 -21.25
N THR A 513 -11.33 20.29 -22.27
CA THR A 513 -10.39 20.44 -23.40
C THR A 513 -9.05 20.96 -22.92
N SER A 514 -9.04 21.99 -22.06
CA SER A 514 -7.82 22.59 -21.51
C SER A 514 -7.06 21.57 -20.64
N LEU A 515 -7.77 20.80 -19.84
CA LEU A 515 -7.20 19.74 -18.99
C LEU A 515 -6.64 18.58 -19.84
N ALA A 516 -7.35 18.17 -20.88
CA ALA A 516 -6.88 17.14 -21.82
C ALA A 516 -5.60 17.57 -22.55
N LEU A 517 -5.51 18.83 -22.95
CA LEU A 517 -4.29 19.40 -23.54
C LEU A 517 -3.12 19.36 -22.53
N LEU A 518 -3.35 19.75 -21.27
CA LEU A 518 -2.36 19.62 -20.20
C LEU A 518 -1.89 18.17 -20.07
N LEU A 519 -2.82 17.23 -19.94
CA LEU A 519 -2.50 15.82 -19.78
C LEU A 519 -1.67 15.26 -20.93
N SER A 520 -1.99 15.64 -22.18
CA SER A 520 -1.27 15.13 -23.36
C SER A 520 0.12 15.74 -23.55
N THR A 521 0.35 16.97 -23.08
CA THR A 521 1.59 17.72 -23.34
C THR A 521 2.57 17.71 -22.18
N THR A 522 2.09 17.53 -20.94
CA THR A 522 2.96 17.59 -19.78
C THR A 522 3.88 16.36 -19.67
N SER A 523 5.15 16.60 -19.32
CA SER A 523 6.15 15.56 -19.02
C SER A 523 6.54 15.52 -17.54
N SER A 524 6.09 16.48 -16.74
CA SER A 524 6.43 16.62 -15.32
C SER A 524 5.38 16.00 -14.40
N LEU A 525 4.10 15.96 -14.80
CA LEU A 525 3.00 15.51 -13.98
C LEU A 525 3.12 14.01 -13.67
N ARG A 526 3.18 13.67 -12.38
CA ARG A 526 3.29 12.30 -11.86
C ARG A 526 2.01 11.78 -11.27
N CYS A 527 1.31 12.63 -10.52
CA CYS A 527 0.08 12.28 -9.83
C CYS A 527 -1.07 13.15 -10.33
N ALA A 528 -2.19 12.53 -10.70
CA ALA A 528 -3.41 13.22 -11.07
C ALA A 528 -4.62 12.61 -10.36
N THR A 529 -5.42 13.45 -9.71
CA THR A 529 -6.66 13.06 -9.02
C THR A 529 -7.79 13.94 -9.50
N PHE A 530 -8.84 13.33 -10.04
CA PHE A 530 -10.01 13.98 -10.58
C PHE A 530 -11.27 13.48 -9.91
N GLU A 531 -11.90 14.34 -9.12
CA GLU A 531 -13.11 14.05 -8.34
C GLU A 531 -14.24 14.96 -8.86
N PHE A 532 -14.74 14.71 -10.05
CA PHE A 532 -15.83 15.47 -10.67
C PHE A 532 -16.64 14.64 -11.65
N LEU A 533 -17.88 15.06 -11.88
CA LEU A 533 -18.74 14.49 -12.91
C LEU A 533 -18.20 14.83 -14.30
N ALA A 534 -18.01 13.81 -15.14
CA ALA A 534 -17.72 14.00 -16.57
C ALA A 534 -18.79 13.29 -17.41
N THR A 535 -19.44 14.05 -18.29
CA THR A 535 -20.39 13.51 -19.28
C THR A 535 -19.64 12.66 -20.32
N ALA A 536 -20.31 11.85 -21.10
CA ALA A 536 -19.67 11.05 -22.15
C ALA A 536 -18.78 11.93 -23.08
N SER A 537 -19.22 13.11 -23.48
CA SER A 537 -18.46 14.00 -24.35
C SER A 537 -17.20 14.56 -23.67
N SER A 538 -17.28 14.99 -22.41
CA SER A 538 -16.10 15.49 -21.69
C SER A 538 -15.16 14.37 -21.30
N SER A 539 -15.68 13.19 -20.92
CA SER A 539 -14.86 11.99 -20.65
C SER A 539 -14.05 11.56 -21.86
N ARG A 540 -14.64 11.59 -23.05
CA ARG A 540 -13.95 11.28 -24.30
C ARG A 540 -12.70 12.14 -24.50
N ILE A 541 -12.85 13.46 -24.41
CA ILE A 541 -11.74 14.41 -24.56
C ILE A 541 -10.66 14.17 -23.50
N LEU A 542 -11.06 13.93 -22.25
CA LEU A 542 -10.12 13.68 -21.15
C LEU A 542 -9.36 12.35 -21.33
N VAL A 543 -10.04 11.29 -21.79
CA VAL A 543 -9.40 9.99 -22.07
C VAL A 543 -8.44 10.11 -23.26
N GLU A 544 -8.78 10.90 -24.29
CA GLU A 544 -7.88 11.21 -25.41
C GLU A 544 -6.60 11.94 -24.91
N GLY A 545 -6.76 12.90 -24.00
CA GLY A 545 -5.64 13.57 -23.34
C GLY A 545 -4.75 12.62 -22.52
N LEU A 546 -5.37 11.74 -21.73
CA LEU A 546 -4.68 10.69 -20.97
C LEU A 546 -3.93 9.72 -21.88
N ALA A 547 -4.49 9.36 -23.03
CA ALA A 547 -3.86 8.45 -23.97
C ALA A 547 -2.54 9.03 -24.56
N GLY A 548 -2.41 10.35 -24.61
CA GLY A 548 -1.17 11.05 -24.98
C GLY A 548 -0.11 11.09 -23.87
N ASN A 549 -0.49 10.89 -22.60
CA ASN A 549 0.40 11.07 -21.46
C ASN A 549 1.46 9.97 -21.34
N ARG A 550 2.69 10.38 -21.01
CA ARG A 550 3.85 9.48 -20.79
C ARG A 550 4.55 9.70 -19.44
N SER A 551 3.98 10.50 -18.57
CA SER A 551 4.62 10.93 -17.32
C SER A 551 3.90 10.46 -16.06
N LEU A 552 2.58 10.22 -16.12
CA LEU A 552 1.77 9.81 -14.97
C LEU A 552 2.21 8.47 -14.41
N THR A 553 2.36 8.44 -13.09
CA THR A 553 2.63 7.26 -12.28
C THR A 553 1.39 6.82 -11.49
N ASP A 554 0.58 7.81 -11.07
CA ASP A 554 -0.60 7.62 -10.26
C ASP A 554 -1.78 8.41 -10.86
N LEU A 555 -2.86 7.71 -11.14
CA LEU A 555 -4.08 8.29 -11.69
C LEU A 555 -5.29 7.85 -10.85
N SER A 556 -6.04 8.82 -10.37
CA SER A 556 -7.34 8.60 -9.71
C SER A 556 -8.41 9.41 -10.41
N VAL A 557 -9.50 8.75 -10.78
CA VAL A 557 -10.63 9.34 -11.50
C VAL A 557 -11.92 8.88 -10.84
N SER A 558 -12.77 9.82 -10.44
CA SER A 558 -14.06 9.53 -9.81
C SER A 558 -15.18 10.22 -10.58
N PHE A 559 -16.33 9.51 -10.69
CA PHE A 559 -17.59 9.99 -11.27
C PHE A 559 -17.58 10.27 -12.79
N TRP A 560 -16.72 9.58 -13.57
CA TRP A 560 -16.72 9.72 -15.02
C TRP A 560 -17.68 8.73 -15.69
N THR A 561 -18.38 9.24 -16.71
CA THR A 561 -19.15 8.41 -17.65
C THR A 561 -18.24 7.99 -18.79
N ILE A 562 -17.96 6.70 -18.91
CA ILE A 562 -17.11 6.14 -19.96
C ILE A 562 -17.93 5.16 -20.79
N GLU A 563 -18.10 5.43 -22.09
CA GLU A 563 -18.76 4.54 -23.05
C GLU A 563 -17.74 3.58 -23.69
N ALA A 564 -18.23 2.65 -24.53
CA ALA A 564 -17.38 1.62 -25.11
C ALA A 564 -16.19 2.15 -25.94
N PRO A 565 -16.32 3.20 -26.78
CA PRO A 565 -15.17 3.73 -27.53
C PRO A 565 -14.07 4.35 -26.65
N GLU A 566 -14.49 5.08 -25.61
CA GLU A 566 -13.58 5.70 -24.63
C GLU A 566 -12.88 4.64 -23.79
N ALA A 567 -13.63 3.59 -23.45
CA ALA A 567 -13.09 2.43 -22.75
C ALA A 567 -11.99 1.74 -23.56
N ASP A 568 -12.23 1.47 -24.83
CA ASP A 568 -11.22 0.88 -25.71
C ASP A 568 -9.96 1.75 -25.83
N LEU A 569 -10.13 3.07 -25.85
CA LEU A 569 -9.01 4.00 -25.83
C LEU A 569 -8.24 3.95 -24.52
N LEU A 570 -8.94 3.93 -23.39
CA LEU A 570 -8.35 3.80 -22.06
C LEU A 570 -7.57 2.49 -21.93
N TRP A 571 -8.14 1.37 -22.38
CA TRP A 571 -7.46 0.07 -22.34
C TRP A 571 -6.22 0.03 -23.25
N ARG A 572 -6.25 0.67 -24.41
CA ARG A 572 -5.07 0.82 -25.28
C ARG A 572 -3.99 1.68 -24.63
N MET A 573 -4.37 2.76 -23.95
CA MET A 573 -3.46 3.61 -23.19
C MET A 573 -2.78 2.79 -22.08
N LEU A 574 -3.55 2.06 -21.28
CA LEU A 574 -3.03 1.21 -20.21
C LEU A 574 -2.08 0.13 -20.75
N ARG A 575 -2.40 -0.50 -21.88
CA ARG A 575 -1.50 -1.47 -22.54
C ARG A 575 -0.14 -0.85 -22.89
N SER A 576 -0.13 0.38 -23.39
CA SER A 576 1.09 1.06 -23.84
C SER A 576 1.84 1.78 -22.72
N SER A 577 1.18 2.05 -21.59
CA SER A 577 1.78 2.80 -20.48
C SER A 577 2.88 1.99 -19.79
N ARG A 578 4.05 2.60 -19.64
CA ARG A 578 5.21 2.06 -18.90
C ARG A 578 5.51 2.79 -17.60
N THR A 579 4.74 3.84 -17.32
CA THR A 579 4.94 4.71 -16.16
C THR A 579 3.86 4.54 -15.11
N LEU A 580 2.62 4.25 -15.51
CA LEU A 580 1.48 4.17 -14.60
C LEU A 580 1.58 2.93 -13.71
N LYS A 581 1.60 3.17 -12.40
CA LYS A 581 1.73 2.16 -11.33
C LYS A 581 0.44 1.98 -10.54
N THR A 582 -0.27 3.10 -10.32
CA THR A 582 -1.50 3.14 -9.55
C THR A 582 -2.63 3.69 -10.40
N LEU A 583 -3.75 2.98 -10.43
CA LEU A 583 -4.96 3.36 -11.13
C LEU A 583 -6.17 3.21 -10.22
N THR A 584 -6.91 4.29 -10.00
CA THR A 584 -8.21 4.27 -9.35
C THR A 584 -9.24 4.82 -10.33
N LEU A 585 -10.24 4.01 -10.65
CA LEU A 585 -11.37 4.38 -11.50
C LEU A 585 -12.67 4.12 -10.75
N GLU A 586 -13.38 5.18 -10.42
CA GLU A 586 -14.73 5.13 -9.86
C GLU A 586 -15.70 5.67 -10.92
N LEU A 587 -16.27 4.76 -11.69
CA LEU A 587 -17.10 5.10 -12.83
C LEU A 587 -18.56 5.17 -12.43
N LEU A 588 -19.31 6.07 -13.05
CA LEU A 588 -20.76 6.10 -12.90
C LEU A 588 -21.38 4.87 -13.55
N ASP A 589 -22.37 4.30 -12.88
CA ASP A 589 -23.10 3.13 -13.41
C ASP A 589 -24.08 3.56 -14.50
N PHE A 590 -23.80 3.11 -15.73
CA PHE A 590 -24.74 3.20 -16.83
C PHE A 590 -25.25 1.78 -17.14
N PRO A 591 -26.59 1.56 -17.21
CA PRO A 591 -27.18 0.24 -17.33
C PRO A 591 -26.76 -0.56 -18.56
N GLN A 592 -26.06 0.03 -19.50
CA GLN A 592 -25.72 -0.54 -20.80
C GLN A 592 -24.21 -0.68 -21.08
N SER A 593 -23.34 -0.42 -20.11
CA SER A 593 -21.90 -0.54 -20.37
C SER A 593 -21.39 -1.94 -20.07
N PRO A 594 -21.06 -2.77 -21.08
CA PRO A 594 -20.46 -4.09 -20.89
C PRO A 594 -18.99 -4.01 -20.46
N MET A 595 -18.53 -2.81 -20.14
CA MET A 595 -17.12 -2.47 -19.93
C MET A 595 -16.45 -3.23 -18.76
N LEU A 596 -17.23 -3.62 -17.76
CA LEU A 596 -16.71 -4.26 -16.54
C LEU A 596 -17.14 -5.75 -16.42
N ASP A 597 -17.59 -6.36 -17.51
CA ASP A 597 -17.97 -7.77 -17.49
C ASP A 597 -16.78 -8.71 -17.65
N ARG A 598 -15.76 -8.27 -18.38
CA ARG A 598 -14.51 -9.02 -18.59
C ARG A 598 -13.31 -8.09 -18.58
N VAL A 599 -12.20 -8.58 -18.06
CA VAL A 599 -10.93 -7.84 -18.12
C VAL A 599 -10.49 -7.74 -19.58
N PRO A 600 -10.33 -6.53 -20.12
CA PRO A 600 -9.90 -6.35 -21.50
C PRO A 600 -8.50 -6.90 -21.75
N GLU A 601 -8.28 -7.46 -22.92
CA GLU A 601 -6.97 -8.00 -23.30
C GLU A 601 -5.87 -6.95 -23.25
N GLY A 602 -6.18 -5.69 -23.58
CA GLY A 602 -5.26 -4.57 -23.46
C GLY A 602 -4.75 -4.35 -22.05
N LEU A 603 -5.61 -4.52 -21.03
CA LEU A 603 -5.19 -4.41 -19.63
C LEU A 603 -4.37 -5.65 -19.23
N LEU A 604 -4.74 -6.84 -19.67
CA LEU A 604 -3.98 -8.07 -19.39
C LEU A 604 -2.55 -8.04 -19.93
N GLN A 605 -2.26 -7.24 -20.95
CA GLN A 605 -0.93 -7.07 -21.52
C GLN A 605 -0.08 -6.00 -20.80
N ASN A 606 -0.63 -5.26 -19.85
CA ASN A 606 0.14 -4.33 -19.03
C ASN A 606 1.03 -5.07 -18.02
N HIS A 607 2.27 -4.66 -17.87
CA HIS A 607 3.25 -5.23 -16.93
C HIS A 607 3.73 -4.26 -15.86
N TYR A 608 3.24 -3.03 -15.84
CA TYR A 608 3.73 -1.96 -14.96
C TYR A 608 2.75 -1.54 -13.88
N LEU A 609 1.46 -1.82 -14.08
CA LEU A 609 0.42 -1.51 -13.11
C LEU A 609 0.55 -2.44 -11.88
N LEU A 610 0.73 -1.85 -10.72
CA LEU A 610 0.94 -2.56 -9.45
C LEU A 610 -0.24 -2.44 -8.49
N ARG A 611 -1.06 -1.39 -8.66
CA ARG A 611 -2.26 -1.15 -7.85
C ARG A 611 -3.38 -0.70 -8.78
N ALA A 612 -4.53 -1.30 -8.64
CA ALA A 612 -5.72 -0.83 -9.31
C ALA A 612 -6.94 -1.01 -8.39
N ALA A 613 -7.80 0.00 -8.40
CA ALA A 613 -9.15 -0.07 -7.88
C ALA A 613 -10.06 0.41 -9.00
N ILE A 614 -10.86 -0.50 -9.54
CA ILE A 614 -11.80 -0.19 -10.63
C ILE A 614 -13.18 -0.62 -10.15
N GLN A 615 -14.05 0.35 -9.93
CA GLN A 615 -15.37 0.11 -9.36
C GLN A 615 -16.43 0.98 -10.03
N ARG A 616 -17.66 0.50 -10.01
CA ARG A 616 -18.82 1.31 -10.35
C ARG A 616 -19.34 1.98 -9.10
N ASN A 617 -19.59 3.28 -9.14
CA ASN A 617 -20.34 3.96 -8.11
C ASN A 617 -21.78 4.13 -8.60
N PRO A 618 -22.81 3.72 -7.81
CA PRO A 618 -24.17 4.07 -8.10
C PRO A 618 -24.27 5.61 -8.14
N THR A 619 -25.08 6.12 -9.08
CA THR A 619 -25.29 7.57 -9.25
C THR A 619 -25.55 8.22 -7.90
N PRO A 620 -24.74 9.18 -7.47
CA PRO A 620 -25.07 9.96 -6.31
C PRO A 620 -26.38 10.69 -6.62
N SER A 621 -27.43 10.48 -5.83
CA SER A 621 -28.57 11.41 -5.86
C SER A 621 -27.99 12.79 -5.59
N LEU A 622 -28.33 13.76 -6.44
CA LEU A 622 -27.83 15.15 -6.38
C LEU A 622 -28.02 15.82 -5.00
N ASP A 623 -28.92 15.26 -4.18
CA ASP A 623 -29.22 15.74 -2.83
C ASP A 623 -28.19 15.32 -1.74
N MET A 624 -27.19 14.49 -2.07
CA MET A 624 -26.28 13.89 -1.08
C MET A 624 -24.99 14.69 -0.84
N TYR A 625 -24.79 15.80 -1.52
CA TYR A 625 -23.58 16.62 -1.31
C TYR A 625 -23.61 17.48 -0.02
N HIS A 626 -24.76 17.57 0.66
CA HIS A 626 -24.91 18.47 1.81
C HIS A 626 -24.61 17.87 3.18
N ASP A 627 -24.47 16.54 3.33
CA ASP A 627 -24.22 15.96 4.64
C ASP A 627 -23.04 14.98 4.65
N GLY A 628 -22.00 15.34 5.41
CA GLY A 628 -20.78 14.52 5.60
C GLY A 628 -21.03 13.12 6.22
N ILE A 629 -22.23 12.87 6.74
CA ILE A 629 -22.65 11.59 7.32
C ILE A 629 -22.86 10.51 6.24
N HIS A 630 -23.19 10.91 5.02
CA HIS A 630 -23.50 9.97 3.93
C HIS A 630 -22.28 9.32 3.24
N ARG A 631 -21.06 9.85 3.41
CA ARG A 631 -19.86 9.15 2.90
C ARG A 631 -19.67 7.73 3.46
N GLN A 632 -20.09 7.47 4.69
CA GLN A 632 -20.04 6.14 5.28
C GLN A 632 -21.17 5.22 4.80
N VAL A 633 -22.32 5.77 4.45
CA VAL A 633 -23.48 4.99 3.95
C VAL A 633 -23.27 4.62 2.47
N LEU A 634 -22.70 5.52 1.66
CA LEU A 634 -22.36 5.26 0.25
C LEU A 634 -21.27 4.19 0.10
N LYS A 635 -20.34 4.09 1.04
CA LYS A 635 -19.38 2.97 1.09
C LYS A 635 -20.07 1.61 1.32
N LYS A 636 -21.32 1.57 1.78
CA LYS A 636 -22.09 0.34 2.00
C LYS A 636 -23.00 -0.04 0.83
N LEU A 637 -23.31 0.87 -0.09
CA LEU A 637 -24.14 0.61 -1.28
C LEU A 637 -23.27 0.29 -2.50
N ASN A 638 -22.42 -0.71 -2.35
CA ASN A 638 -21.38 -0.98 -3.32
C ASN A 638 -21.67 -2.11 -4.28
N VAL A 639 -21.27 -1.85 -5.49
CA VAL A 639 -20.42 -2.65 -6.35
C VAL A 639 -21.13 -3.62 -7.23
N LEU A 640 -21.28 -3.21 -8.46
CA LEU A 640 -21.69 -4.07 -9.55
C LEU A 640 -20.60 -4.13 -10.67
N SER A 641 -19.32 -4.23 -10.31
CA SER A 641 -18.38 -4.89 -11.22
C SER A 641 -18.54 -6.39 -11.02
N THR A 642 -18.56 -7.18 -12.12
CA THR A 642 -18.70 -8.62 -11.96
C THR A 642 -17.53 -9.18 -11.16
N PRO A 643 -17.75 -10.17 -10.28
CA PRO A 643 -16.68 -10.83 -9.55
C PRO A 643 -15.54 -11.28 -10.47
N THR A 644 -15.88 -11.74 -11.66
CA THR A 644 -14.94 -12.19 -12.70
C THR A 644 -14.00 -11.07 -13.18
N PHE A 645 -14.51 -9.86 -13.40
CA PHE A 645 -13.68 -8.71 -13.79
C PHE A 645 -12.68 -8.35 -12.70
N GLN A 646 -13.14 -8.23 -11.48
CA GLN A 646 -12.28 -7.85 -10.36
C GLN A 646 -11.22 -8.92 -10.06
N PHE A 647 -11.63 -10.20 -10.09
CA PHE A 647 -10.67 -11.29 -9.96
C PHE A 647 -9.59 -11.21 -11.04
N GLY A 648 -9.97 -10.96 -12.29
CA GLY A 648 -9.03 -10.80 -13.40
C GLY A 648 -8.09 -9.61 -13.24
N VAL A 649 -8.56 -8.46 -12.71
CA VAL A 649 -7.72 -7.31 -12.38
C VAL A 649 -6.73 -7.67 -11.27
N GLN A 650 -7.18 -8.33 -10.20
CA GLN A 650 -6.29 -8.74 -9.12
C GLN A 650 -5.24 -9.75 -9.59
N GLU A 651 -5.61 -10.70 -10.46
CA GLU A 651 -4.67 -11.66 -11.06
C GLU A 651 -3.59 -10.96 -11.88
N LEU A 652 -3.96 -9.94 -12.66
CA LEU A 652 -3.01 -9.09 -13.38
C LEU A 652 -2.03 -8.39 -12.43
N LEU A 653 -2.53 -7.79 -11.34
CA LEU A 653 -1.69 -7.09 -10.38
C LEU A 653 -0.72 -8.04 -9.67
N ARG A 654 -1.19 -9.23 -9.27
CA ARG A 654 -0.34 -10.28 -8.68
C ARG A 654 0.76 -10.72 -9.64
N ARG A 655 0.42 -10.96 -10.90
CA ARG A 655 1.38 -11.31 -11.95
C ARG A 655 2.43 -10.22 -12.13
N ASN A 656 2.01 -8.96 -12.20
CA ASN A 656 2.93 -7.83 -12.38
C ASN A 656 3.87 -7.66 -11.17
N LEU A 657 3.33 -7.77 -9.96
CA LEU A 657 4.12 -7.69 -8.74
C LEU A 657 5.15 -8.83 -8.66
N SER A 658 4.73 -10.07 -8.94
CA SER A 658 5.64 -11.22 -8.97
C SER A 658 6.71 -11.08 -10.07
N THR A 659 6.34 -10.53 -11.23
CA THR A 659 7.29 -10.20 -12.30
C THR A 659 8.32 -9.17 -11.83
N LEU A 660 7.89 -8.11 -11.16
CA LEU A 660 8.79 -7.11 -10.60
C LEU A 660 9.75 -7.70 -9.56
N HIS A 661 9.26 -8.54 -8.65
CA HIS A 661 10.09 -9.20 -7.64
C HIS A 661 11.15 -10.11 -8.28
N ARG A 662 10.78 -10.89 -9.28
CA ARG A 662 11.73 -11.73 -10.03
C ARG A 662 12.78 -10.90 -10.77
N ALA A 663 12.40 -9.75 -11.33
CA ALA A 663 13.33 -8.84 -11.97
C ALA A 663 14.33 -8.23 -10.95
N VAL A 664 13.84 -7.85 -9.76
CA VAL A 664 14.72 -7.43 -8.64
C VAL A 664 15.69 -8.54 -8.28
N GLN A 665 15.22 -9.78 -8.14
CA GLN A 665 16.06 -10.93 -7.83
C GLN A 665 17.11 -11.19 -8.93
N PHE A 666 16.78 -10.99 -10.21
CA PHE A 666 17.75 -11.08 -11.29
C PHE A 666 18.88 -10.06 -11.15
N VAL A 667 18.55 -8.80 -10.89
CA VAL A 667 19.54 -7.73 -10.69
C VAL A 667 20.40 -7.98 -9.44
N THR A 668 19.84 -8.62 -8.42
CA THR A 668 20.57 -8.97 -7.18
C THR A 668 21.33 -10.30 -7.25
N GLY A 669 21.31 -11.00 -8.38
CA GLY A 669 22.17 -12.15 -8.63
C GLY A 669 21.47 -13.50 -8.83
N SER A 670 20.13 -13.59 -8.70
CA SER A 670 19.40 -14.81 -9.03
C SER A 670 19.42 -15.06 -10.54
N ARG A 671 19.57 -16.34 -10.94
CA ARG A 671 19.73 -16.73 -12.34
C ARG A 671 18.67 -17.74 -12.76
N GLY A 672 18.44 -17.82 -14.07
CA GLY A 672 17.53 -18.76 -14.71
C GLY A 672 16.38 -18.08 -15.42
N ARG A 673 15.73 -18.82 -16.31
CA ARG A 673 14.76 -18.33 -17.29
C ARG A 673 13.67 -17.42 -16.72
N ARG A 674 13.07 -17.81 -15.59
CA ARG A 674 11.97 -17.04 -14.98
C ARG A 674 12.39 -15.64 -14.53
N TYR A 675 13.62 -15.51 -14.03
CA TYR A 675 14.18 -14.23 -13.57
C TYR A 675 14.61 -13.38 -14.77
N ALA A 676 15.24 -13.98 -15.76
CA ALA A 676 15.67 -13.33 -17.00
C ALA A 676 14.47 -12.78 -17.79
N GLU A 677 13.43 -13.58 -17.96
CA GLU A 677 12.18 -13.18 -18.62
C GLU A 677 11.50 -12.00 -17.90
N ALA A 678 11.43 -12.07 -16.58
CA ALA A 678 10.85 -11.02 -15.76
C ALA A 678 11.66 -9.72 -15.88
N PHE A 679 12.99 -9.79 -15.81
CA PHE A 679 13.88 -8.65 -15.99
C PHE A 679 13.70 -8.01 -17.38
N GLU A 680 13.70 -8.80 -18.44
CA GLU A 680 13.53 -8.31 -19.81
C GLU A 680 12.21 -7.55 -20.00
N ARG A 681 11.13 -8.00 -19.35
CA ARG A 681 9.81 -7.36 -19.42
C ARG A 681 9.77 -5.97 -18.77
N VAL A 682 10.45 -5.78 -17.63
CA VAL A 682 10.29 -4.57 -16.80
C VAL A 682 11.55 -3.70 -16.73
N SER A 683 12.68 -4.12 -17.32
CA SER A 683 13.97 -3.42 -17.23
C SER A 683 13.95 -1.98 -17.74
N LYS A 684 13.04 -1.65 -18.65
CA LYS A 684 12.87 -0.31 -19.25
C LYS A 684 11.92 0.61 -18.46
N GLY A 685 11.31 0.10 -17.38
CA GLY A 685 10.36 0.85 -16.56
C GLY A 685 10.99 1.48 -15.32
N SER A 686 10.45 2.63 -14.89
CA SER A 686 10.87 3.29 -13.63
C SER A 686 10.56 2.46 -12.39
N THR A 687 9.58 1.55 -12.46
CA THR A 687 9.15 0.68 -11.35
C THR A 687 10.28 -0.21 -10.83
N LEU A 688 11.12 -0.74 -11.72
CA LEU A 688 12.27 -1.56 -11.31
C LEU A 688 13.31 -0.73 -10.57
N VAL A 689 13.59 0.49 -11.03
CA VAL A 689 14.52 1.42 -10.35
C VAL A 689 14.06 1.70 -8.92
N GLU A 690 12.78 2.00 -8.74
CA GLU A 690 12.22 2.29 -7.41
C GLU A 690 12.20 1.06 -6.50
N ALA A 691 11.84 -0.10 -7.05
CA ALA A 691 11.86 -1.34 -6.28
C ALA A 691 13.27 -1.68 -5.80
N LEU A 692 14.28 -1.48 -6.64
CA LEU A 692 15.69 -1.68 -6.29
C LEU A 692 16.18 -0.64 -5.29
N LYS A 693 15.81 0.64 -5.43
CA LYS A 693 16.12 1.69 -4.43
C LYS A 693 15.61 1.29 -3.04
N LYS A 694 14.37 0.80 -2.97
CA LYS A 694 13.77 0.32 -1.72
C LYS A 694 14.45 -0.93 -1.16
N ALA A 695 14.85 -1.86 -2.05
CA ALA A 695 15.44 -3.14 -1.63
C ALA A 695 16.92 -3.00 -1.20
N LEU A 696 17.67 -2.13 -1.86
CA LEU A 696 19.14 -2.00 -1.68
C LEU A 696 19.54 -0.74 -0.89
N ALA A 697 18.63 0.22 -0.71
CA ALA A 697 18.91 1.52 -0.11
C ALA A 697 20.08 2.27 -0.79
N GLU A 698 20.27 2.09 -2.11
CA GLU A 698 21.35 2.70 -2.89
C GLU A 698 20.88 3.91 -3.70
N PRO A 699 21.76 4.87 -4.01
CA PRO A 699 21.47 5.99 -4.91
C PRO A 699 21.06 5.52 -6.31
N GLU A 700 20.23 6.32 -6.98
CA GLU A 700 19.64 5.98 -8.27
C GLU A 700 20.68 5.67 -9.37
N ASP A 701 21.78 6.41 -9.39
CA ASP A 701 22.85 6.19 -10.40
C ASP A 701 23.51 4.82 -10.25
N LYS A 702 23.73 4.37 -9.01
CA LYS A 702 24.23 3.01 -8.75
C LYS A 702 23.22 1.95 -9.19
N ILE A 703 21.94 2.19 -8.93
CA ILE A 703 20.86 1.29 -9.36
C ILE A 703 20.80 1.20 -10.89
N LYS A 704 20.86 2.34 -11.59
CA LYS A 704 20.92 2.35 -13.06
C LYS A 704 22.13 1.58 -13.60
N GLY A 705 23.28 1.72 -12.95
CA GLY A 705 24.48 0.97 -13.25
C GLY A 705 24.28 -0.55 -13.09
N ARG A 706 23.63 -1.00 -12.00
CA ARG A 706 23.32 -2.43 -11.79
C ARG A 706 22.37 -2.97 -12.86
N ILE A 707 21.34 -2.21 -13.23
CA ILE A 707 20.41 -2.60 -14.30
C ILE A 707 21.16 -2.75 -15.64
N ALA A 708 22.02 -1.81 -15.98
CA ALA A 708 22.82 -1.86 -17.19
C ALA A 708 23.77 -3.06 -17.20
N SER A 709 24.42 -3.36 -16.08
CA SER A 709 25.28 -4.55 -15.93
C SER A 709 24.48 -5.85 -16.06
N SER A 710 23.28 -5.90 -15.49
CA SER A 710 22.38 -7.07 -15.60
C SER A 710 21.85 -7.26 -17.02
N SER A 711 21.62 -6.16 -17.76
CA SER A 711 21.25 -6.22 -19.19
C SER A 711 22.38 -6.82 -20.02
N ARG A 712 23.60 -6.32 -19.83
CA ARG A 712 24.80 -6.86 -20.51
C ARG A 712 25.00 -8.34 -20.18
N TYR A 713 24.89 -8.71 -18.92
CA TYR A 713 24.97 -10.11 -18.49
C TYR A 713 23.92 -10.99 -19.21
N LEU A 714 22.66 -10.51 -19.31
CA LEU A 714 21.60 -11.25 -20.01
C LEU A 714 21.94 -11.42 -21.51
N ASP A 715 22.47 -10.38 -22.15
CA ASP A 715 22.84 -10.45 -23.57
C ASP A 715 23.99 -11.43 -23.81
N GLU A 716 24.98 -11.48 -22.93
CA GLU A 716 26.12 -12.38 -22.98
C GLU A 716 25.74 -13.85 -22.69
N HIS A 717 24.78 -14.07 -21.77
CA HIS A 717 24.42 -15.41 -21.28
C HIS A 717 23.00 -15.82 -21.70
N PHE A 718 22.43 -15.19 -22.72
CA PHE A 718 21.04 -15.36 -23.12
C PHE A 718 20.62 -16.82 -23.32
N LEU A 719 21.42 -17.61 -24.02
CA LEU A 719 21.08 -19.01 -24.33
C LEU A 719 21.04 -19.87 -23.06
N VAL A 720 21.88 -19.57 -22.08
CA VAL A 720 21.89 -20.25 -20.77
C VAL A 720 20.67 -19.80 -19.96
N GLU A 721 20.46 -18.50 -19.85
CA GLU A 721 19.36 -17.92 -19.08
C GLU A 721 17.99 -18.25 -19.69
N ALA A 722 17.87 -18.33 -21.02
CA ALA A 722 16.68 -18.80 -21.71
C ALA A 722 16.44 -20.31 -21.62
N GLY A 723 17.42 -21.07 -21.08
CA GLY A 723 17.32 -22.51 -20.88
C GLY A 723 17.59 -23.33 -22.14
N VAL A 724 18.12 -22.73 -23.20
CA VAL A 724 18.49 -23.43 -24.47
C VAL A 724 19.67 -24.36 -24.25
N VAL A 725 20.67 -23.90 -23.53
CA VAL A 725 21.86 -24.66 -23.16
C VAL A 725 22.07 -24.62 -21.64
N ARG A 726 22.87 -25.58 -21.13
CA ARG A 726 23.13 -25.69 -19.67
C ARG A 726 24.37 -24.93 -19.23
N ALA A 727 25.29 -24.76 -20.14
CA ALA A 727 26.57 -24.09 -19.93
C ALA A 727 26.91 -23.31 -21.20
N ALA A 728 28.16 -22.87 -21.34
CA ALA A 728 28.63 -22.23 -22.56
C ALA A 728 28.38 -23.11 -23.81
N VAL A 729 28.02 -22.46 -24.91
CA VAL A 729 27.85 -23.15 -26.18
C VAL A 729 29.22 -23.67 -26.65
N VAL A 730 29.35 -24.99 -26.77
CA VAL A 730 30.49 -25.62 -27.37
C VAL A 730 30.01 -26.30 -28.63
N CYS A 731 30.47 -25.84 -29.76
CA CYS A 731 30.10 -26.37 -31.07
C CYS A 731 31.08 -27.43 -31.52
N GLY A 732 30.57 -28.49 -32.13
CA GLY A 732 31.41 -29.60 -32.62
C GLY A 732 32.06 -29.31 -33.99
N GLU A 733 33.03 -30.10 -34.41
CA GLU A 733 33.79 -29.94 -35.67
C GLU A 733 33.01 -30.32 -36.96
N SER A 734 31.74 -30.02 -37.03
CA SER A 734 30.84 -30.47 -38.10
C SER A 734 30.82 -29.60 -39.34
N GLY A 735 31.85 -28.89 -39.72
CA GLY A 735 31.93 -28.13 -40.98
C GLY A 735 30.79 -27.15 -41.35
N ARG A 736 29.70 -27.12 -40.57
CA ARG A 736 28.58 -26.20 -40.74
C ARG A 736 28.81 -24.92 -39.92
N VAL A 737 28.27 -23.79 -40.36
CA VAL A 737 28.31 -22.54 -39.60
C VAL A 737 27.52 -22.73 -38.29
N GLN A 738 28.20 -22.58 -37.19
CA GLN A 738 27.65 -22.79 -35.84
C GLN A 738 27.62 -21.46 -35.08
N LEU A 739 26.84 -21.38 -34.00
CA LEU A 739 26.59 -20.14 -33.23
C LEU A 739 27.88 -19.50 -32.68
N ASP A 740 28.90 -20.29 -32.34
CA ASP A 740 30.20 -19.79 -31.87
C ASP A 740 31.00 -19.03 -32.93
N ARG A 741 30.76 -19.30 -34.23
CA ARG A 741 31.42 -18.64 -35.38
C ARG A 741 30.74 -17.35 -35.81
N ILE A 742 29.56 -17.03 -35.29
CA ILE A 742 28.83 -15.80 -35.62
C ILE A 742 29.59 -14.57 -35.09
N GLY A 743 30.33 -14.71 -34.02
CA GLY A 743 31.00 -13.62 -33.32
C GLY A 743 30.04 -12.83 -32.43
N PHE A 744 30.58 -12.20 -31.38
CA PHE A 744 29.77 -11.53 -30.35
C PHE A 744 28.97 -10.36 -30.90
N ASP A 745 29.55 -9.54 -31.79
CA ASP A 745 28.86 -8.38 -32.35
C ASP A 745 27.65 -8.77 -33.22
N ASN A 746 27.84 -9.82 -34.06
CA ASN A 746 26.72 -10.36 -34.84
C ASN A 746 25.67 -11.03 -33.96
N TRP A 747 26.09 -11.69 -32.88
CA TRP A 747 25.17 -12.20 -31.88
C TRP A 747 24.32 -11.10 -31.26
N LEU A 748 24.92 -9.99 -30.87
CA LEU A 748 24.15 -8.83 -30.32
C LEU A 748 23.16 -8.28 -31.36
N CYS A 749 23.50 -8.26 -32.64
CA CYS A 749 22.57 -7.89 -33.69
C CYS A 749 21.36 -8.84 -33.79
N ILE A 750 21.58 -10.15 -33.60
CA ILE A 750 20.48 -11.13 -33.55
C ILE A 750 19.68 -10.99 -32.26
N ARG A 751 20.39 -10.86 -31.14
CA ARG A 751 19.82 -10.83 -29.81
C ARG A 751 18.80 -9.69 -29.62
N GLN A 752 19.00 -8.53 -30.27
CA GLN A 752 18.05 -7.41 -30.18
C GLN A 752 16.63 -7.74 -30.68
N TYR A 753 16.49 -8.78 -31.52
CA TYR A 753 15.22 -9.26 -32.05
C TYR A 753 14.65 -10.45 -31.28
N LEU A 754 15.42 -11.06 -30.38
CA LEU A 754 15.02 -12.21 -29.58
C LEU A 754 14.67 -11.81 -28.17
N LYS A 755 13.61 -12.38 -27.64
CA LYS A 755 13.25 -12.31 -26.23
C LYS A 755 13.34 -13.69 -25.59
N VAL A 756 13.53 -13.72 -24.27
CA VAL A 756 13.50 -14.98 -23.50
C VAL A 756 12.19 -15.73 -23.72
N THR A 757 11.08 -14.99 -23.88
CA THR A 757 9.73 -15.53 -24.16
C THR A 757 9.60 -16.19 -25.53
N ASP A 758 10.42 -15.80 -26.52
CA ASP A 758 10.33 -16.33 -27.88
C ASP A 758 10.92 -17.75 -27.98
N ILE A 759 11.65 -18.15 -26.95
CA ILE A 759 12.26 -19.48 -26.87
C ILE A 759 11.23 -20.48 -26.35
N VAL A 760 10.80 -21.37 -27.20
CA VAL A 760 9.90 -22.48 -26.83
C VAL A 760 10.76 -23.71 -26.52
N LEU A 761 10.75 -24.15 -25.26
CA LEU A 761 11.41 -25.39 -24.86
C LEU A 761 10.46 -26.56 -25.11
N THR A 762 10.69 -27.31 -26.15
CA THR A 762 9.96 -28.56 -26.38
C THR A 762 10.47 -29.61 -25.38
N PRO A 763 9.57 -30.34 -24.67
CA PRO A 763 10.04 -31.47 -23.85
C PRO A 763 10.78 -32.47 -24.72
N VAL A 764 12.05 -32.72 -24.41
CA VAL A 764 12.85 -33.75 -25.09
C VAL A 764 12.26 -35.13 -24.77
N GLY A 765 11.25 -35.55 -25.52
CA GLY A 765 10.53 -36.80 -25.31
C GLY A 765 9.52 -37.11 -26.41
N LEU A 766 9.31 -36.19 -27.35
CA LEU A 766 8.39 -36.36 -28.48
C LEU A 766 9.08 -36.37 -29.86
N LEU A 767 10.38 -36.38 -29.91
CA LEU A 767 11.07 -36.74 -31.13
C LEU A 767 11.06 -38.28 -31.20
N ALA A 768 10.10 -38.81 -31.96
CA ALA A 768 10.08 -40.21 -32.34
C ALA A 768 11.45 -40.58 -32.90
N ASP A 769 12.00 -41.69 -32.41
CA ASP A 769 13.17 -42.33 -32.95
C ASP A 769 13.04 -42.49 -34.49
N PRO A 770 13.96 -41.92 -35.29
CA PRO A 770 13.88 -42.12 -36.74
C PRO A 770 14.29 -43.53 -37.18
N SER A 771 14.43 -44.48 -36.25
CA SER A 771 14.90 -45.84 -36.52
C SER A 771 13.79 -46.87 -36.82
N SER A 772 12.52 -46.45 -36.98
CA SER A 772 11.46 -47.38 -37.40
C SER A 772 10.97 -47.19 -38.87
N SER A 773 11.91 -46.91 -39.78
CA SER A 773 11.63 -47.20 -41.20
C SER A 773 11.85 -48.70 -41.47
N GLY A 774 10.82 -49.48 -41.07
CA GLY A 774 10.75 -50.87 -41.46
C GLY A 774 10.71 -50.97 -42.97
N SER A 775 11.62 -51.74 -43.54
CA SER A 775 11.61 -52.23 -44.89
C SER A 775 10.24 -52.77 -45.26
N LEU A 776 9.58 -52.15 -46.21
CA LEU A 776 8.61 -52.80 -47.06
C LEU A 776 9.35 -53.31 -48.27
N GLN A 777 9.68 -54.61 -48.27
CA GLN A 777 9.91 -55.40 -49.47
C GLN A 777 8.55 -55.89 -49.99
N ASP A 778 8.41 -55.74 -51.29
CA ASP A 778 7.43 -56.27 -52.24
C ASP A 778 6.05 -55.63 -52.28
#